data_d34df95d72c1edaa2fb091dd43dbd5c8
#
_entry.id   d34df95d72c1edaa2fb091dd43dbd5c8
#
_cell.length_a   1.000
_cell.length_b   1.000
_cell.length_c   1.000
_cell.angle_alpha   90.00
_cell.angle_beta   90.00
_cell.angle_gamma   90.00
#
_symmetry.space_group_name_H-M   'P 1'
#
loop_
_entity.id
_entity.type
_entity.pdbx_description
1 polymer ?
#
loop_
_entity_poly.entity_id
_entity_poly.type
_entity_poly.pdbx_seq_one_letter_code
_entity_poly.pdbx_strand_id
1 'polypeptide(L)'
;MSLPSALLPTAELHYQSLISEHPHIANWPSSVLSQLRYVLGLSQFVAQTLQRDDPLCQVLPSLLAEPSREQNYRSELSQWLAECQDEAVAQKRLRQFRNQEMVYIAWRDFCASWTLEESLSHLSQLAEALIFESYQWLYQRCCLEMGTPCNAQGEAQPMLIIGMGKLGGGELNFSSDIDLIFTYPENGETQGARRSIANAQFFTRLGQRLIKLLDQSTPDGFCYRVDMRLRPFGDSGPLAMSYAALEDYYQEQGRDWERYAMIKARVMGREMYPQYQELRQMLRPFVFRRYIDFSAIQSLRRMKSMISSEVRRRGLSNNIKLGAGGIREVEFIAQVFQLIRGGREPSLRKRGLLETLDAIAELELLTREQVQDLRDAYRFLRRLENLLQAMADKQTQTLPDKEDDQLRLAIAIGLADWPSLQREVSEHMQRVHRVFATLIGEEDEEEEHTVARHFHELWDMAHKPEVIEHIIEQDLGLSEAGEQIRTITQFKDDLAKRTIGPRGREVLNRLMPKVYQAVFAHPDAEFGLSRVLALLHSIATRTTYLELLDEHPAALVQLVRLCTASPMISEQLARYPILLDELIDPQHLYNPIPLESYQTELRDFLARIPEEDMEQQMEGLRQFKQISILRIAAADIAGVLPVMKVSDHLTYLAEAIVEAVVSQAWLQVSSKYGEPTHLKDRDGRGFAVVGYGKVGGWELGYNSDLDIVFIHDCPVEVNTDGEKSIDGRQFYLRLAQRIIHIFSTRTASGILYEVDTRLRPSGASGLLVSPTDAFDGYQRQEAWTWEHQALVRARMIYGDAPLQQAFANTRHQILCLPREEHKLKQEVVEMRIKMRDHLGGKKAGRFMLKQDEGGITDIEFLAQYLVLRFSHQQPKLTRWSDNVRIFESLMNHQVMSESQALALTHAYTNMRDQIHRRNLLNQSADVRDSQFVVEREQVIQAWQQWLG
;
A
#
# COMPACT_ATOMS: atom_id res chain seq x y z
N MET A 1 57.16 9.33 -7.65
CA MET A 1 56.58 8.02 -7.28
C MET A 1 57.66 6.97 -7.32
N SER A 2 57.90 6.26 -6.23
CA SER A 2 58.91 5.20 -6.14
C SER A 2 58.27 3.89 -5.75
N LEU A 3 58.64 2.81 -6.44
CA LEU A 3 58.21 1.46 -6.11
C LEU A 3 59.10 0.90 -4.98
N PRO A 4 58.55 0.11 -4.06
CA PRO A 4 59.34 -0.69 -3.12
C PRO A 4 60.25 -1.67 -3.84
N SER A 5 61.38 -2.02 -3.21
CA SER A 5 62.37 -2.93 -3.78
C SER A 5 61.80 -4.28 -4.20
N ALA A 6 60.79 -4.77 -3.51
CA ALA A 6 60.12 -6.05 -3.85
C ALA A 6 59.39 -6.02 -5.20
N LEU A 7 58.86 -4.87 -5.64
CA LEU A 7 58.10 -4.73 -6.91
C LEU A 7 58.97 -4.30 -8.10
N LEU A 8 60.20 -3.83 -7.87
CA LEU A 8 61.12 -3.38 -8.92
C LEU A 8 61.46 -4.47 -9.94
N PRO A 9 61.72 -5.76 -9.57
CA PRO A 9 62.06 -6.79 -10.54
C PRO A 9 60.95 -7.04 -11.54
N THR A 10 59.68 -7.07 -11.08
CA THR A 10 58.51 -7.27 -11.95
C THR A 10 58.27 -6.08 -12.87
N ALA A 11 58.42 -4.85 -12.35
CA ALA A 11 58.27 -3.63 -13.13
C ALA A 11 59.36 -3.55 -14.24
N GLU A 12 60.58 -3.88 -13.92
CA GLU A 12 61.69 -3.88 -14.90
C GLU A 12 61.54 -5.00 -15.94
N LEU A 13 61.07 -6.19 -15.54
CA LEU A 13 60.75 -7.27 -16.50
C LEU A 13 59.72 -6.84 -17.53
N HIS A 14 58.60 -6.25 -17.08
CA HIS A 14 57.58 -5.73 -17.96
C HIS A 14 58.09 -4.59 -18.84
N TYR A 15 58.91 -3.71 -18.29
CA TYR A 15 59.50 -2.59 -19.03
C TYR A 15 60.44 -3.04 -20.14
N GLN A 16 61.34 -4.00 -19.86
CA GLN A 16 62.29 -4.58 -20.84
C GLN A 16 61.54 -5.34 -21.95
N SER A 17 60.55 -6.15 -21.59
CA SER A 17 59.71 -6.83 -22.57
C SER A 17 59.01 -5.82 -23.48
N LEU A 18 58.43 -4.77 -22.93
CA LEU A 18 57.72 -3.76 -23.71
C LEU A 18 58.62 -2.99 -24.66
N ILE A 19 59.83 -2.60 -24.24
CA ILE A 19 60.78 -1.91 -25.12
C ILE A 19 61.32 -2.86 -26.22
N SER A 20 61.50 -4.14 -25.89
CA SER A 20 61.90 -5.12 -26.90
C SER A 20 60.86 -5.28 -28.03
N GLU A 21 59.56 -5.22 -27.67
CA GLU A 21 58.48 -5.34 -28.61
C GLU A 21 58.18 -4.00 -29.36
N HIS A 22 58.28 -2.87 -28.62
CA HIS A 22 57.97 -1.52 -29.10
C HIS A 22 59.11 -0.55 -28.82
N PRO A 23 60.23 -0.57 -29.60
CA PRO A 23 61.44 0.21 -29.33
C PRO A 23 61.24 1.72 -29.28
N HIS A 24 60.19 2.26 -29.95
CA HIS A 24 59.86 3.68 -29.97
C HIS A 24 59.49 4.25 -28.60
N ILE A 25 59.03 3.42 -27.67
CA ILE A 25 58.69 3.82 -26.29
C ILE A 25 59.89 4.43 -25.57
N ALA A 26 61.13 4.00 -25.89
CA ALA A 26 62.32 4.59 -25.31
C ALA A 26 62.44 6.11 -25.59
N ASN A 27 61.76 6.63 -26.62
CA ASN A 27 61.72 8.03 -26.99
C ASN A 27 60.60 8.84 -26.32
N TRP A 28 59.79 8.20 -25.45
CA TRP A 28 58.73 8.90 -24.72
C TRP A 28 59.31 10.00 -23.81
N PRO A 29 58.53 11.04 -23.43
CA PRO A 29 58.95 12.06 -22.47
C PRO A 29 59.39 11.43 -21.16
N SER A 30 60.48 11.92 -20.57
CA SER A 30 61.09 11.35 -19.36
C SER A 30 60.15 11.29 -18.15
N SER A 31 59.21 12.23 -18.07
CA SER A 31 58.13 12.23 -17.08
C SER A 31 57.19 11.04 -17.25
N VAL A 32 56.80 10.72 -18.50
CA VAL A 32 55.93 9.59 -18.83
C VAL A 32 56.65 8.26 -18.62
N LEU A 33 57.98 8.18 -18.98
CA LEU A 33 58.80 6.98 -18.73
C LEU A 33 58.96 6.65 -17.24
N SER A 34 59.07 7.67 -16.39
CA SER A 34 59.10 7.45 -14.93
C SER A 34 57.81 6.91 -14.38
N GLN A 35 56.69 7.43 -14.87
CA GLN A 35 55.34 6.93 -14.55
C GLN A 35 55.10 5.53 -15.13
N LEU A 36 55.58 5.24 -16.35
CA LEU A 36 55.42 3.94 -17.00
C LEU A 36 55.97 2.81 -16.09
N ARG A 37 57.20 2.90 -15.59
CA ARG A 37 57.79 1.89 -14.71
C ARG A 37 56.93 1.70 -13.44
N TYR A 38 56.42 2.79 -12.89
CA TYR A 38 55.54 2.75 -11.72
C TYR A 38 54.26 2.00 -12.00
N VAL A 39 53.56 2.35 -13.09
CA VAL A 39 52.29 1.72 -13.48
C VAL A 39 52.48 0.25 -13.89
N LEU A 40 53.53 -0.10 -14.61
CA LEU A 40 53.87 -1.50 -14.98
C LEU A 40 54.14 -2.39 -13.75
N GLY A 41 54.67 -1.80 -12.65
CA GLY A 41 54.83 -2.52 -11.37
C GLY A 41 53.50 -2.77 -10.63
N LEU A 42 52.48 -1.97 -10.89
CA LEU A 42 51.18 -2.04 -10.19
C LEU A 42 50.05 -2.73 -11.00
N SER A 43 50.06 -2.61 -12.35
CA SER A 43 48.96 -3.11 -13.20
C SER A 43 49.47 -4.08 -14.26
N GLN A 44 49.09 -5.33 -14.09
CA GLN A 44 49.27 -6.37 -15.10
C GLN A 44 48.43 -6.12 -16.36
N PHE A 45 47.24 -5.54 -16.17
CA PHE A 45 46.34 -5.18 -17.27
C PHE A 45 47.02 -4.17 -18.21
N VAL A 46 47.58 -3.10 -17.67
CA VAL A 46 48.28 -2.09 -18.49
C VAL A 46 49.49 -2.70 -19.18
N ALA A 47 50.31 -3.49 -18.47
CA ALA A 47 51.48 -4.16 -19.06
C ALA A 47 51.12 -5.04 -20.26
N GLN A 48 50.11 -5.92 -20.12
CA GLN A 48 49.67 -6.82 -21.18
C GLN A 48 48.99 -6.12 -22.35
N THR A 49 48.26 -5.04 -22.07
CA THR A 49 47.57 -4.28 -23.13
C THR A 49 48.59 -3.53 -23.98
N LEU A 50 49.55 -2.84 -23.36
CA LEU A 50 50.59 -2.15 -24.10
C LEU A 50 51.52 -3.08 -24.91
N GLN A 51 51.80 -4.30 -24.42
CA GLN A 51 52.55 -5.30 -25.19
C GLN A 51 51.87 -5.71 -26.49
N ARG A 52 50.56 -5.73 -26.52
CA ARG A 52 49.77 -6.24 -27.68
C ARG A 52 49.33 -5.15 -28.66
N ASP A 53 49.37 -3.88 -28.26
CA ASP A 53 48.73 -2.76 -29.01
C ASP A 53 49.76 -1.68 -29.33
N ASP A 54 50.50 -1.84 -30.44
CA ASP A 54 51.48 -0.89 -30.93
C ASP A 54 50.86 0.47 -31.28
N PRO A 55 49.72 0.58 -31.94
CA PRO A 55 48.99 1.85 -32.14
C PRO A 55 48.75 2.61 -30.85
N LEU A 56 48.34 1.92 -29.79
CA LEU A 56 48.10 2.52 -28.48
C LEU A 56 49.41 3.08 -27.91
N CYS A 57 50.54 2.38 -28.04
CA CYS A 57 51.83 2.84 -27.59
C CYS A 57 52.30 4.12 -28.30
N GLN A 58 51.85 4.33 -29.54
CA GLN A 58 52.16 5.56 -30.29
C GLN A 58 51.38 6.78 -29.81
N VAL A 59 50.15 6.60 -29.44
CA VAL A 59 49.21 7.73 -29.11
C VAL A 59 49.18 8.04 -27.62
N LEU A 60 49.51 7.08 -26.74
CA LEU A 60 49.35 7.20 -25.29
C LEU A 60 50.05 8.43 -24.67
N PRO A 61 51.29 8.81 -25.05
CA PRO A 61 51.94 10.01 -24.51
C PRO A 61 51.13 11.30 -24.79
N SER A 62 50.53 11.40 -25.98
CA SER A 62 49.67 12.53 -26.35
C SER A 62 48.40 12.56 -25.56
N LEU A 63 47.76 11.39 -25.36
CA LEU A 63 46.55 11.23 -24.52
C LEU A 63 46.82 11.63 -23.06
N LEU A 64 48.00 11.24 -22.51
CA LEU A 64 48.35 11.58 -21.15
C LEU A 64 48.69 13.07 -20.95
N ALA A 65 48.98 13.79 -22.02
CA ALA A 65 49.21 15.24 -21.99
C ALA A 65 47.90 16.04 -21.92
N GLU A 66 46.79 15.46 -22.30
CA GLU A 66 45.45 16.10 -22.21
C GLU A 66 44.89 16.01 -20.77
N PRO A 67 44.43 17.13 -20.16
CA PRO A 67 44.00 17.13 -18.76
C PRO A 67 42.66 16.42 -18.51
N SER A 68 41.73 16.44 -19.48
CA SER A 68 40.45 15.76 -19.42
C SER A 68 39.87 15.49 -20.80
N ARG A 69 39.32 14.30 -21.00
CA ARG A 69 38.70 13.86 -22.26
C ARG A 69 37.18 13.59 -22.11
N GLU A 70 36.62 13.96 -20.99
CA GLU A 70 35.24 13.61 -20.64
C GLU A 70 34.18 13.86 -21.73
N GLN A 71 34.34 14.88 -22.52
CA GLN A 71 33.34 15.32 -23.50
C GLN A 71 33.46 14.63 -24.87
N ASN A 72 34.51 13.84 -25.12
CA ASN A 72 34.88 13.39 -26.47
C ASN A 72 34.55 11.91 -26.76
N TYR A 73 34.26 11.07 -25.77
CA TYR A 73 34.07 9.61 -25.96
C TYR A 73 33.06 9.27 -27.05
N ARG A 74 31.89 9.91 -27.05
CA ARG A 74 30.85 9.63 -28.02
C ARG A 74 31.21 10.06 -29.43
N SER A 75 31.71 11.25 -29.59
CA SER A 75 32.06 11.77 -30.91
C SER A 75 33.21 11.00 -31.54
N GLU A 76 34.23 10.63 -30.78
CA GLU A 76 35.36 9.85 -31.27
C GLU A 76 34.94 8.44 -31.65
N LEU A 77 34.15 7.76 -30.78
CA LEU A 77 33.66 6.42 -31.05
C LEU A 77 32.72 6.36 -32.25
N SER A 78 31.86 7.37 -32.42
CA SER A 78 30.99 7.50 -33.61
C SER A 78 31.82 7.57 -34.90
N GLN A 79 32.93 8.31 -34.89
CA GLN A 79 33.84 8.38 -36.05
C GLN A 79 34.49 7.01 -36.31
N TRP A 80 34.99 6.31 -35.29
CA TRP A 80 35.56 4.96 -35.42
C TRP A 80 34.58 3.96 -36.00
N LEU A 81 33.31 4.02 -35.57
CA LEU A 81 32.26 3.12 -36.04
C LEU A 81 31.76 3.45 -37.45
N ALA A 82 31.81 4.72 -37.87
CA ALA A 82 31.43 5.13 -39.22
C ALA A 82 32.25 4.47 -40.30
N GLU A 83 33.53 4.14 -40.03
CA GLU A 83 34.45 3.45 -40.93
C GLU A 83 34.20 1.91 -41.00
N CYS A 84 33.38 1.35 -40.10
CA CYS A 84 33.18 -0.10 -39.99
C CYS A 84 32.15 -0.60 -41.02
N GLN A 85 32.58 -1.59 -41.82
CA GLN A 85 31.75 -2.18 -42.89
C GLN A 85 30.86 -3.31 -42.36
N ASP A 86 31.30 -4.05 -41.34
CA ASP A 86 30.59 -5.20 -40.76
C ASP A 86 30.75 -5.27 -39.23
N GLU A 87 30.01 -6.18 -38.60
CA GLU A 87 30.03 -6.35 -37.13
C GLU A 87 31.38 -6.85 -36.59
N ALA A 88 32.12 -7.64 -37.36
CA ALA A 88 33.41 -8.17 -36.91
C ALA A 88 34.45 -7.04 -36.81
N VAL A 89 34.46 -6.12 -37.77
CA VAL A 89 35.30 -4.92 -37.74
C VAL A 89 34.89 -3.99 -36.60
N ALA A 90 33.58 -3.75 -36.46
CA ALA A 90 33.04 -2.91 -35.35
C ALA A 90 33.43 -3.51 -34.01
N GLN A 91 33.30 -4.82 -33.83
CA GLN A 91 33.66 -5.55 -32.63
C GLN A 91 35.14 -5.34 -32.24
N LYS A 92 36.04 -5.42 -33.23
CA LYS A 92 37.46 -5.18 -33.01
C LYS A 92 37.71 -3.72 -32.62
N ARG A 93 37.15 -2.76 -33.35
CA ARG A 93 37.30 -1.33 -33.10
C ARG A 93 36.79 -0.91 -31.72
N LEU A 94 35.66 -1.42 -31.27
CA LEU A 94 35.10 -1.16 -29.92
C LEU A 94 36.06 -1.59 -28.83
N ARG A 95 36.69 -2.77 -28.98
CA ARG A 95 37.63 -3.29 -27.98
C ARG A 95 38.94 -2.48 -27.97
N GLN A 96 39.43 -2.11 -29.12
CA GLN A 96 40.62 -1.23 -29.21
C GLN A 96 40.35 0.11 -28.54
N PHE A 97 39.20 0.75 -28.83
CA PHE A 97 38.80 1.98 -28.19
C PHE A 97 38.68 1.83 -26.68
N ARG A 98 37.95 0.80 -26.22
CA ARG A 98 37.84 0.49 -24.78
C ARG A 98 39.19 0.29 -24.13
N ASN A 99 40.07 -0.50 -24.69
CA ASN A 99 41.41 -0.77 -24.13
C ASN A 99 42.25 0.49 -24.02
N GLN A 100 42.23 1.34 -25.06
CA GLN A 100 42.90 2.63 -25.04
C GLN A 100 42.44 3.50 -23.86
N GLU A 101 41.14 3.68 -23.72
CA GLU A 101 40.61 4.54 -22.67
C GLU A 101 40.76 3.91 -21.27
N MET A 102 40.63 2.60 -21.14
CA MET A 102 40.86 1.89 -19.86
C MET A 102 42.32 1.98 -19.42
N VAL A 103 43.32 1.91 -20.33
CA VAL A 103 44.70 2.14 -20.00
C VAL A 103 44.94 3.59 -19.54
N TYR A 104 44.31 4.54 -20.22
CA TYR A 104 44.41 5.96 -19.83
C TYR A 104 43.84 6.20 -18.42
N ILE A 105 42.66 5.66 -18.13
CA ILE A 105 41.99 5.78 -16.81
C ILE A 105 42.82 5.11 -15.73
N ALA A 106 43.31 3.85 -15.95
CA ALA A 106 44.16 3.14 -15.01
C ALA A 106 45.44 3.94 -14.70
N TRP A 107 46.04 4.53 -15.71
CA TRP A 107 47.26 5.34 -15.53
C TRP A 107 46.99 6.53 -14.61
N ARG A 108 45.88 7.26 -14.85
CA ARG A 108 45.49 8.40 -14.01
C ARG A 108 45.21 8.00 -12.58
N ASP A 109 44.58 6.86 -12.36
CA ASP A 109 44.26 6.31 -11.04
C ASP A 109 45.51 5.89 -10.27
N PHE A 110 46.41 5.10 -10.90
CA PHE A 110 47.64 4.65 -10.26
C PHE A 110 48.62 5.80 -9.98
N CYS A 111 48.63 6.82 -10.83
CA CYS A 111 49.41 8.02 -10.61
C CYS A 111 48.73 9.03 -9.65
N ALA A 112 47.57 8.68 -9.05
CA ALA A 112 46.80 9.54 -8.16
C ALA A 112 46.56 10.95 -8.73
N SER A 113 46.35 11.03 -10.07
CA SER A 113 46.13 12.30 -10.79
C SER A 113 44.67 12.73 -10.76
N TRP A 114 43.75 11.81 -10.44
CA TRP A 114 42.35 12.02 -10.35
C TRP A 114 41.77 11.70 -8.97
N THR A 115 40.66 12.32 -8.66
CA THR A 115 39.76 11.93 -7.54
C THR A 115 39.00 10.66 -7.89
N LEU A 116 38.37 10.03 -6.90
CA LEU A 116 37.50 8.87 -7.14
C LEU A 116 36.34 9.26 -8.07
N GLU A 117 35.73 10.42 -7.81
CA GLU A 117 34.54 10.90 -8.55
C GLU A 117 34.88 11.12 -10.03
N GLU A 118 36.07 11.66 -10.34
CA GLU A 118 36.55 11.79 -11.72
C GLU A 118 36.71 10.42 -12.39
N SER A 119 37.38 9.48 -11.74
CA SER A 119 37.58 8.12 -12.27
C SER A 119 36.27 7.40 -12.55
N LEU A 120 35.29 7.43 -11.60
CA LEU A 120 33.97 6.79 -11.77
C LEU A 120 33.15 7.47 -12.86
N SER A 121 33.24 8.79 -13.00
CA SER A 121 32.61 9.57 -14.06
C SER A 121 33.14 9.14 -15.43
N HIS A 122 34.46 9.10 -15.62
CA HIS A 122 35.10 8.66 -16.86
C HIS A 122 34.71 7.23 -17.25
N LEU A 123 34.79 6.28 -16.29
CA LEU A 123 34.36 4.89 -16.51
C LEU A 123 32.89 4.78 -16.93
N SER A 124 32.00 5.56 -16.30
CA SER A 124 30.58 5.54 -16.59
C SER A 124 30.27 6.17 -17.94
N GLN A 125 30.93 7.27 -18.32
CA GLN A 125 30.79 7.93 -19.62
C GLN A 125 31.35 7.07 -20.76
N LEU A 126 32.49 6.41 -20.56
CA LEU A 126 33.03 5.46 -21.51
C LEU A 126 32.04 4.29 -21.77
N ALA A 127 31.46 3.71 -20.72
CA ALA A 127 30.48 2.66 -20.84
C ALA A 127 29.21 3.15 -21.57
N GLU A 128 28.71 4.34 -21.21
CA GLU A 128 27.55 4.94 -21.90
C GLU A 128 27.82 5.18 -23.40
N ALA A 129 29.01 5.69 -23.74
CA ALA A 129 29.41 5.89 -25.13
C ALA A 129 29.48 4.57 -25.92
N LEU A 130 30.10 3.53 -25.33
CA LEU A 130 30.19 2.20 -25.95
C LEU A 130 28.82 1.58 -26.16
N ILE A 131 27.92 1.68 -25.19
CA ILE A 131 26.56 1.16 -25.30
C ILE A 131 25.77 1.93 -26.37
N PHE A 132 25.74 3.27 -26.25
CA PHE A 132 24.89 4.11 -27.06
C PHE A 132 25.31 4.17 -28.53
N GLU A 133 26.60 4.37 -28.83
CA GLU A 133 27.08 4.44 -30.20
C GLU A 133 27.02 3.06 -30.90
N SER A 134 27.29 1.96 -30.16
CA SER A 134 27.05 0.60 -30.67
C SER A 134 25.58 0.36 -31.01
N TYR A 135 24.67 0.83 -30.14
CA TYR A 135 23.22 0.73 -30.41
C TYR A 135 22.83 1.55 -31.65
N GLN A 136 23.28 2.81 -31.79
CA GLN A 136 22.97 3.67 -32.93
C GLN A 136 23.44 3.04 -34.24
N TRP A 137 24.68 2.53 -34.26
CA TRP A 137 25.26 1.88 -35.42
C TRP A 137 24.49 0.60 -35.78
N LEU A 138 24.12 -0.25 -34.84
CA LEU A 138 23.32 -1.44 -35.07
C LEU A 138 21.88 -1.11 -35.50
N TYR A 139 21.24 -0.11 -34.87
CA TYR A 139 19.87 0.30 -35.19
C TYR A 139 19.72 0.68 -36.68
N GLN A 140 20.65 1.51 -37.20
CA GLN A 140 20.66 1.88 -38.62
C GLN A 140 20.77 0.67 -39.50
N ARG A 141 21.64 -0.28 -39.21
CA ARG A 141 21.80 -1.52 -39.99
C ARG A 141 20.58 -2.43 -39.91
N CYS A 142 20.02 -2.61 -38.74
CA CYS A 142 18.79 -3.37 -38.54
C CYS A 142 17.63 -2.75 -39.33
N CYS A 143 17.52 -1.42 -39.36
CA CYS A 143 16.51 -0.73 -40.20
C CYS A 143 16.69 -1.03 -41.69
N LEU A 144 17.92 -1.04 -42.20
CA LEU A 144 18.21 -1.42 -43.60
C LEU A 144 17.86 -2.86 -43.92
N GLU A 145 18.07 -3.79 -42.99
CA GLU A 145 17.83 -5.22 -43.17
C GLU A 145 16.38 -5.63 -42.95
N MET A 146 15.71 -5.07 -41.91
CA MET A 146 14.41 -5.53 -41.41
C MET A 146 13.29 -4.47 -41.50
N GLY A 147 13.59 -3.26 -42.03
CA GLY A 147 12.69 -2.11 -42.04
C GLY A 147 12.76 -1.32 -40.74
N THR A 148 12.26 -0.08 -40.76
CA THR A 148 12.22 0.82 -39.63
C THR A 148 11.03 0.46 -38.72
N PRO A 149 11.21 0.17 -37.42
CA PRO A 149 10.10 -0.07 -36.51
C PRO A 149 9.27 1.21 -36.33
N CYS A 150 7.97 1.11 -36.58
CA CYS A 150 7.04 2.23 -36.51
C CYS A 150 5.86 1.93 -35.59
N ASN A 151 5.27 3.02 -35.03
CA ASN A 151 3.98 2.91 -34.32
C ASN A 151 2.80 2.90 -35.33
N ALA A 152 1.57 2.91 -34.81
CA ALA A 152 0.35 2.90 -35.62
C ALA A 152 0.22 4.17 -36.51
N GLN A 153 0.86 5.27 -36.15
CA GLN A 153 0.90 6.54 -36.89
C GLN A 153 2.00 6.57 -37.96
N GLY A 154 2.87 5.56 -38.01
CA GLY A 154 3.99 5.50 -38.95
C GLY A 154 5.26 6.22 -38.47
N GLU A 155 5.31 6.59 -37.21
CA GLU A 155 6.47 7.24 -36.61
C GLU A 155 7.51 6.22 -36.15
N ALA A 156 8.78 6.48 -36.45
CA ALA A 156 9.89 5.59 -36.10
C ALA A 156 10.06 5.44 -34.58
N GLN A 157 10.20 4.22 -34.13
CA GLN A 157 10.32 3.89 -32.69
C GLN A 157 11.78 3.58 -32.33
N PRO A 158 12.36 4.26 -31.30
CA PRO A 158 13.67 3.91 -30.78
C PRO A 158 13.57 2.78 -29.74
N MET A 159 14.69 2.10 -29.48
CA MET A 159 14.88 1.31 -28.27
C MET A 159 15.57 2.19 -27.21
N LEU A 160 14.99 2.29 -26.01
CA LEU A 160 15.62 2.94 -24.88
C LEU A 160 16.33 1.89 -24.04
N ILE A 161 17.59 2.17 -23.71
CA ILE A 161 18.45 1.30 -22.92
C ILE A 161 18.56 1.88 -21.52
N ILE A 162 18.01 1.18 -20.53
CA ILE A 162 18.08 1.61 -19.13
C ILE A 162 19.29 0.94 -18.51
N GLY A 163 20.27 1.73 -18.09
CA GLY A 163 21.41 1.29 -17.24
C GLY A 163 20.97 1.26 -15.79
N MET A 164 21.26 0.13 -15.15
CA MET A 164 20.92 -0.14 -13.75
C MET A 164 22.14 -0.08 -12.85
N GLY A 165 21.95 -0.23 -11.56
CA GLY A 165 23.03 -0.36 -10.58
C GLY A 165 24.08 0.77 -10.63
N LYS A 166 25.36 0.42 -10.63
CA LYS A 166 26.48 1.37 -10.68
C LYS A 166 26.51 2.20 -11.97
N LEU A 167 26.17 1.59 -13.11
CA LEU A 167 26.09 2.29 -14.40
C LEU A 167 25.00 3.36 -14.38
N GLY A 168 23.81 3.00 -13.89
CA GLY A 168 22.69 3.94 -13.79
C GLY A 168 22.99 5.11 -12.84
N GLY A 169 23.69 4.85 -11.74
CA GLY A 169 24.18 5.87 -10.79
C GLY A 169 25.29 6.78 -11.31
N GLY A 170 25.95 6.46 -12.44
CA GLY A 170 27.15 7.16 -12.89
C GLY A 170 28.38 6.84 -12.05
N GLU A 171 28.41 5.67 -11.42
CA GLU A 171 29.40 5.25 -10.43
C GLU A 171 30.06 3.91 -10.81
N LEU A 172 30.31 3.66 -12.11
CA LEU A 172 30.82 2.40 -12.61
C LEU A 172 32.29 2.19 -12.17
N ASN A 173 32.63 0.98 -11.75
CA ASN A 173 34.02 0.59 -11.46
C ASN A 173 34.75 0.11 -12.68
N PHE A 174 36.10 -0.05 -12.55
CA PHE A 174 37.00 -0.41 -13.61
C PHE A 174 36.59 -1.71 -14.34
N SER A 175 36.28 -2.76 -13.62
CA SER A 175 35.86 -4.06 -14.20
C SER A 175 34.49 -4.49 -13.70
N SER A 176 33.48 -3.62 -13.81
CA SER A 176 32.08 -3.94 -13.46
C SER A 176 31.34 -4.54 -14.64
N ASP A 177 30.34 -5.38 -14.29
CA ASP A 177 29.26 -5.73 -15.24
C ASP A 177 28.39 -4.50 -15.50
N ILE A 178 27.74 -4.48 -16.64
CA ILE A 178 26.70 -3.51 -16.97
C ILE A 178 25.34 -4.19 -16.94
N ASP A 179 24.51 -3.77 -15.98
CA ASP A 179 23.13 -4.24 -15.87
C ASP A 179 22.24 -3.40 -16.77
N LEU A 180 21.51 -4.02 -17.71
CA LEU A 180 20.71 -3.33 -18.71
C LEU A 180 19.27 -3.84 -18.76
N ILE A 181 18.32 -2.94 -19.09
CA ILE A 181 16.94 -3.26 -19.45
C ILE A 181 16.61 -2.57 -20.76
N PHE A 182 16.01 -3.30 -21.71
CA PHE A 182 15.60 -2.76 -23.00
C PHE A 182 14.11 -2.51 -23.04
N THR A 183 13.71 -1.32 -23.49
CA THR A 183 12.31 -0.96 -23.65
C THR A 183 12.10 -0.09 -24.90
N TYR A 184 10.88 -0.05 -25.41
CA TYR A 184 10.49 0.77 -26.55
C TYR A 184 9.09 1.35 -26.34
N PRO A 185 8.76 2.53 -26.93
CA PRO A 185 7.52 3.23 -26.60
C PRO A 185 6.27 2.42 -26.96
N GLU A 186 6.09 2.06 -28.23
CA GLU A 186 4.83 1.51 -28.71
C GLU A 186 5.00 0.23 -29.56
N ASN A 187 4.00 -0.64 -29.46
CA ASN A 187 3.89 -1.77 -30.39
C ASN A 187 3.55 -1.29 -31.80
N GLY A 188 3.93 -2.07 -32.79
CA GLY A 188 3.69 -1.81 -34.19
C GLY A 188 4.47 -2.76 -35.08
N GLU A 189 4.70 -2.39 -36.31
CA GLU A 189 5.41 -3.20 -37.32
C GLU A 189 6.45 -2.38 -38.06
N THR A 190 7.49 -3.06 -38.60
CA THR A 190 8.52 -2.42 -39.39
C THR A 190 7.98 -2.02 -40.76
N GLN A 191 8.44 -0.84 -41.28
CA GLN A 191 8.13 -0.33 -42.58
C GLN A 191 9.39 -0.21 -43.46
N GLY A 192 9.23 -0.28 -44.75
CA GLY A 192 10.33 -0.09 -45.71
C GLY A 192 11.12 -1.35 -46.10
N ALA A 193 10.83 -2.53 -45.57
CA ALA A 193 11.42 -3.81 -45.96
C ALA A 193 10.43 -4.65 -46.77
N ARG A 194 10.96 -5.71 -47.46
CA ARG A 194 10.13 -6.64 -48.24
C ARG A 194 9.11 -7.42 -47.38
N ARG A 195 9.42 -7.62 -46.11
CA ARG A 195 8.56 -8.32 -45.15
C ARG A 195 8.54 -7.51 -43.86
N SER A 196 7.35 -7.10 -43.45
CA SER A 196 7.14 -6.47 -42.14
C SER A 196 7.27 -7.49 -41.00
N ILE A 197 7.85 -7.08 -39.90
CA ILE A 197 7.92 -7.84 -38.65
C ILE A 197 7.44 -6.95 -37.50
N ALA A 198 6.94 -7.57 -36.42
CA ALA A 198 6.51 -6.84 -35.22
C ALA A 198 7.69 -6.11 -34.55
N ASN A 199 7.45 -4.94 -34.00
CA ASN A 199 8.44 -4.15 -33.25
C ASN A 199 9.11 -4.97 -32.15
N ALA A 200 8.36 -5.79 -31.42
CA ALA A 200 8.91 -6.71 -30.40
C ALA A 200 9.99 -7.65 -30.97
N GLN A 201 9.76 -8.18 -32.18
CA GLN A 201 10.71 -9.06 -32.81
C GLN A 201 11.95 -8.29 -33.32
N PHE A 202 11.75 -7.09 -33.84
CA PHE A 202 12.83 -6.21 -34.28
C PHE A 202 13.74 -5.87 -33.10
N PHE A 203 13.18 -5.34 -32.00
CA PHE A 203 13.95 -4.95 -30.84
C PHE A 203 14.61 -6.11 -30.08
N THR A 204 13.98 -7.29 -30.07
CA THR A 204 14.63 -8.51 -29.54
C THR A 204 15.89 -8.86 -30.34
N ARG A 205 15.83 -8.83 -31.67
CA ARG A 205 17.00 -9.13 -32.54
C ARG A 205 18.08 -8.06 -32.39
N LEU A 206 17.70 -6.79 -32.36
CA LEU A 206 18.62 -5.66 -32.11
C LEU A 206 19.33 -5.80 -30.76
N GLY A 207 18.58 -6.10 -29.68
CA GLY A 207 19.13 -6.31 -28.35
C GLY A 207 20.10 -7.48 -28.29
N GLN A 208 19.79 -8.61 -28.94
CA GLN A 208 20.68 -9.77 -29.03
C GLN A 208 22.01 -9.42 -29.75
N ARG A 209 21.94 -8.66 -30.85
CA ARG A 209 23.14 -8.20 -31.59
C ARG A 209 23.96 -7.23 -30.74
N LEU A 210 23.31 -6.31 -30.00
CA LEU A 210 23.99 -5.37 -29.12
C LEU A 210 24.73 -6.09 -27.99
N ILE A 211 24.07 -7.04 -27.31
CA ILE A 211 24.70 -7.85 -26.27
C ILE A 211 25.92 -8.58 -26.85
N LYS A 212 25.75 -9.27 -27.99
CA LYS A 212 26.85 -9.97 -28.65
C LYS A 212 28.02 -9.03 -28.98
N LEU A 213 27.74 -7.82 -29.48
CA LEU A 213 28.75 -6.84 -29.84
C LEU A 213 29.59 -6.40 -28.64
N LEU A 214 28.96 -6.26 -27.45
CA LEU A 214 29.63 -5.78 -26.23
C LEU A 214 30.27 -6.90 -25.40
N ASP A 215 29.59 -8.05 -25.24
CA ASP A 215 29.96 -9.09 -24.27
C ASP A 215 30.85 -10.19 -24.85
N GLN A 216 30.76 -10.46 -26.14
CA GLN A 216 31.50 -11.57 -26.73
C GLN A 216 33.00 -11.41 -26.56
N SER A 217 33.67 -12.40 -25.95
CA SER A 217 35.12 -12.46 -25.88
C SER A 217 35.77 -12.75 -27.22
N THR A 218 36.78 -11.97 -27.60
CA THR A 218 37.57 -12.09 -28.83
C THR A 218 39.07 -12.09 -28.46
N PRO A 219 40.02 -12.30 -29.43
CA PRO A 219 41.44 -12.13 -29.15
C PRO A 219 41.83 -10.75 -28.60
N ASP A 220 41.07 -9.70 -28.94
CA ASP A 220 41.22 -8.34 -28.45
C ASP A 220 40.54 -8.11 -27.09
N GLY A 221 39.94 -9.13 -26.46
CA GLY A 221 39.22 -9.06 -25.22
C GLY A 221 37.70 -8.90 -25.38
N PHE A 222 37.05 -8.24 -24.43
CA PHE A 222 35.63 -7.90 -24.42
C PHE A 222 35.43 -6.41 -24.14
N CYS A 223 34.25 -5.85 -24.42
CA CYS A 223 33.93 -4.48 -23.98
C CYS A 223 33.40 -4.48 -22.56
N TYR A 224 32.26 -5.10 -22.33
CA TYR A 224 31.63 -5.24 -20.99
C TYR A 224 30.89 -6.58 -20.91
N ARG A 225 30.88 -7.18 -19.74
CA ARG A 225 29.96 -8.26 -19.40
C ARG A 225 28.56 -7.66 -19.22
N VAL A 226 27.59 -8.15 -20.00
CA VAL A 226 26.21 -7.63 -19.99
C VAL A 226 25.31 -8.51 -19.14
N ASP A 227 24.71 -7.93 -18.10
CA ASP A 227 23.74 -8.61 -17.25
C ASP A 227 22.31 -8.11 -17.55
N MET A 228 21.44 -9.03 -17.96
CA MET A 228 20.05 -8.75 -18.29
C MET A 228 19.06 -9.28 -17.22
N ARG A 229 19.55 -9.81 -16.09
CA ARG A 229 18.71 -10.46 -15.07
C ARG A 229 17.80 -9.50 -14.29
N LEU A 230 18.08 -8.20 -14.32
CA LEU A 230 17.22 -7.17 -13.71
C LEU A 230 16.01 -6.80 -14.57
N ARG A 231 15.89 -7.35 -15.79
CA ARG A 231 14.70 -7.12 -16.63
C ARG A 231 13.45 -7.81 -16.05
N PRO A 232 12.24 -7.31 -16.37
CA PRO A 232 11.00 -7.95 -16.00
C PRO A 232 10.98 -9.45 -16.29
N PHE A 233 10.50 -10.25 -15.34
CA PHE A 233 10.52 -11.71 -15.34
C PHE A 233 11.92 -12.36 -15.36
N GLY A 234 13.00 -11.60 -15.19
CA GLY A 234 14.36 -12.12 -15.19
C GLY A 234 14.72 -12.87 -16.46
N ASP A 235 15.36 -14.05 -16.34
CA ASP A 235 15.82 -14.83 -17.50
C ASP A 235 14.69 -15.44 -18.34
N SER A 236 13.49 -15.60 -17.77
CA SER A 236 12.31 -16.10 -18.50
C SER A 236 11.53 -15.01 -19.25
N GLY A 237 11.81 -13.72 -18.98
CA GLY A 237 11.12 -12.61 -19.62
C GLY A 237 11.65 -12.26 -21.02
N PRO A 238 10.84 -11.50 -21.80
CA PRO A 238 11.28 -11.01 -23.10
C PRO A 238 12.48 -10.07 -22.95
N LEU A 239 13.34 -10.05 -23.98
CA LEU A 239 14.56 -9.25 -23.96
C LEU A 239 14.28 -7.73 -24.04
N ALA A 240 13.21 -7.34 -24.78
CA ALA A 240 12.74 -5.97 -24.89
C ALA A 240 11.23 -5.93 -24.73
N MET A 241 10.71 -4.91 -24.04
CA MET A 241 9.28 -4.75 -23.76
C MET A 241 8.80 -3.36 -24.17
N SER A 242 7.53 -3.26 -24.62
CA SER A 242 6.88 -1.96 -24.81
C SER A 242 6.62 -1.27 -23.47
N TYR A 243 6.42 0.04 -23.46
CA TYR A 243 6.09 0.80 -22.24
C TYR A 243 4.84 0.27 -21.56
N ALA A 244 3.78 -0.03 -22.30
CA ALA A 244 2.56 -0.59 -21.74
C ALA A 244 2.82 -1.91 -21.01
N ALA A 245 3.56 -2.86 -21.62
CA ALA A 245 3.90 -4.12 -20.96
C ALA A 245 4.85 -3.96 -19.76
N LEU A 246 5.73 -2.94 -19.79
CA LEU A 246 6.63 -2.61 -18.71
C LEU A 246 5.86 -2.00 -17.53
N GLU A 247 4.89 -1.14 -17.81
CA GLU A 247 4.00 -0.53 -16.81
C GLU A 247 3.14 -1.58 -16.11
N ASP A 248 2.45 -2.42 -16.88
CA ASP A 248 1.63 -3.53 -16.37
C ASP A 248 2.45 -4.44 -15.43
N TYR A 249 3.67 -4.79 -15.85
CA TYR A 249 4.55 -5.61 -15.02
C TYR A 249 4.88 -4.95 -13.67
N TYR A 250 5.32 -3.68 -13.66
CA TYR A 250 5.70 -3.02 -12.42
C TYR A 250 4.52 -2.65 -11.53
N GLN A 251 3.32 -2.47 -12.09
CA GLN A 251 2.10 -2.25 -11.31
C GLN A 251 1.59 -3.54 -10.64
N GLU A 252 1.59 -4.66 -11.38
CA GLU A 252 0.98 -5.90 -10.90
C GLU A 252 1.95 -6.85 -10.20
N GLN A 253 3.21 -6.93 -10.65
CA GLN A 253 4.18 -7.96 -10.27
C GLN A 253 5.51 -7.40 -9.76
N GLY A 254 5.69 -6.08 -9.81
CA GLY A 254 6.94 -5.43 -9.38
C GLY A 254 7.26 -5.70 -7.92
N ARG A 255 8.45 -6.27 -7.65
CA ARG A 255 8.91 -6.67 -6.32
C ARG A 255 9.70 -5.55 -5.65
N ASP A 256 9.82 -5.57 -4.32
CA ASP A 256 10.55 -4.55 -3.57
C ASP A 256 12.03 -4.45 -3.95
N TRP A 257 12.69 -5.58 -4.26
CA TRP A 257 14.08 -5.56 -4.72
C TRP A 257 14.24 -4.93 -6.11
N GLU A 258 13.25 -5.03 -7.00
CA GLU A 258 13.23 -4.34 -8.29
C GLU A 258 13.03 -2.84 -8.10
N ARG A 259 12.14 -2.46 -7.19
CA ARG A 259 11.94 -1.09 -6.77
C ARG A 259 13.23 -0.47 -6.22
N TYR A 260 13.95 -1.20 -5.37
CA TYR A 260 15.25 -0.82 -4.85
C TYR A 260 16.27 -0.63 -5.99
N ALA A 261 16.36 -1.55 -6.94
CA ALA A 261 17.26 -1.45 -8.08
C ALA A 261 16.95 -0.26 -8.99
N MET A 262 15.66 0.05 -9.19
CA MET A 262 15.19 1.15 -10.06
C MET A 262 15.52 2.55 -9.54
N ILE A 263 15.91 2.72 -8.28
CA ILE A 263 16.35 4.03 -7.75
C ILE A 263 17.49 4.59 -8.59
N LYS A 264 18.44 3.75 -8.98
CA LYS A 264 19.62 4.13 -9.77
C LYS A 264 19.40 4.08 -11.29
N ALA A 265 18.21 3.69 -11.76
CA ALA A 265 17.93 3.53 -13.18
C ALA A 265 18.12 4.82 -13.98
N ARG A 266 18.84 4.75 -15.12
CA ARG A 266 19.12 5.86 -16.01
C ARG A 266 19.11 5.41 -17.46
N VAL A 267 18.41 6.13 -18.33
CA VAL A 267 18.45 5.87 -19.77
C VAL A 267 19.76 6.37 -20.35
N MET A 268 20.41 5.53 -21.13
CA MET A 268 21.64 5.85 -21.84
C MET A 268 21.35 6.79 -23.01
N GLY A 269 22.08 7.88 -23.13
CA GLY A 269 21.84 8.90 -24.16
C GLY A 269 20.46 9.58 -24.06
N ARG A 270 19.94 9.76 -22.86
CA ARG A 270 18.56 10.24 -22.57
C ARG A 270 18.19 11.55 -23.27
N GLU A 271 19.16 12.41 -23.51
CA GLU A 271 19.02 13.71 -24.18
C GLU A 271 18.60 13.58 -25.64
N MET A 272 18.79 12.42 -26.24
CA MET A 272 18.41 12.12 -27.62
C MET A 272 16.97 11.64 -27.78
N TYR A 273 16.24 11.40 -26.65
CA TYR A 273 14.94 10.76 -26.71
C TYR A 273 13.84 11.62 -26.07
N PRO A 274 12.94 12.22 -26.86
CA PRO A 274 11.74 12.88 -26.32
C PRO A 274 10.90 11.94 -25.42
N GLN A 275 10.82 10.67 -25.77
CA GLN A 275 10.05 9.62 -25.09
C GLN A 275 10.58 9.29 -23.67
N TYR A 276 11.77 9.77 -23.33
CA TYR A 276 12.34 9.59 -21.99
C TYR A 276 11.45 10.18 -20.88
N GLN A 277 10.76 11.28 -21.13
CA GLN A 277 9.90 11.93 -20.14
C GLN A 277 8.69 11.05 -19.78
N GLU A 278 8.10 10.42 -20.76
CA GLU A 278 6.98 9.47 -20.58
C GLU A 278 7.44 8.27 -19.73
N LEU A 279 8.53 7.61 -20.13
CA LEU A 279 9.11 6.50 -19.36
C LEU A 279 9.40 6.89 -17.90
N ARG A 280 9.94 8.08 -17.67
CA ARG A 280 10.22 8.60 -16.34
C ARG A 280 8.97 8.83 -15.51
N GLN A 281 7.89 9.34 -16.12
CA GLN A 281 6.62 9.58 -15.44
C GLN A 281 5.96 8.24 -15.06
N MET A 282 6.01 7.26 -15.94
CA MET A 282 5.49 5.90 -15.73
C MET A 282 6.22 5.17 -14.60
N LEU A 283 7.55 5.19 -14.57
CA LEU A 283 8.34 4.47 -13.56
C LEU A 283 8.36 5.14 -12.17
N ARG A 284 8.13 6.45 -12.10
CA ARG A 284 8.23 7.22 -10.85
C ARG A 284 7.28 6.75 -9.74
N PRO A 285 5.98 6.47 -9.98
CA PRO A 285 5.06 5.97 -8.94
C PRO A 285 5.48 4.62 -8.38
N PHE A 286 6.06 3.75 -9.21
CA PHE A 286 6.60 2.47 -8.78
C PHE A 286 7.77 2.65 -7.81
N VAL A 287 8.72 3.53 -8.14
CA VAL A 287 9.96 3.71 -7.35
C VAL A 287 9.70 4.52 -6.09
N PHE A 288 9.02 5.66 -6.18
CA PHE A 288 8.83 6.64 -5.11
C PHE A 288 7.35 6.76 -4.73
N ARG A 289 6.88 5.88 -3.86
CA ARG A 289 5.50 5.91 -3.34
C ARG A 289 5.30 7.12 -2.43
N ARG A 290 4.12 7.74 -2.52
CA ARG A 290 3.80 8.96 -1.75
C ARG A 290 3.53 8.68 -0.27
N TYR A 291 3.11 7.46 0.05
CA TYR A 291 2.83 7.03 1.41
C TYR A 291 4.00 6.21 1.97
N ILE A 292 4.25 6.36 3.29
CA ILE A 292 5.26 5.57 3.98
C ILE A 292 4.83 4.11 3.94
N ASP A 293 5.58 3.32 3.22
CA ASP A 293 5.37 1.89 3.12
C ASP A 293 6.22 1.22 4.21
N PHE A 294 5.60 0.94 5.35
CA PHE A 294 6.28 0.25 6.45
C PHE A 294 6.72 -1.16 6.04
N SER A 295 6.04 -1.78 5.08
CA SER A 295 6.46 -3.06 4.51
C SER A 295 7.82 -2.96 3.80
N ALA A 296 8.17 -1.78 3.28
CA ALA A 296 9.49 -1.55 2.66
C ALA A 296 10.63 -1.67 3.68
N ILE A 297 10.47 -1.17 4.91
CA ILE A 297 11.49 -1.28 5.96
C ILE A 297 11.76 -2.75 6.29
N GLN A 298 10.73 -3.55 6.33
CA GLN A 298 10.85 -4.97 6.64
C GLN A 298 11.35 -5.79 5.46
N SER A 299 10.93 -5.49 4.25
CA SER A 299 11.53 -6.08 3.04
C SER A 299 13.03 -5.77 2.98
N LEU A 300 13.43 -4.59 3.44
CA LEU A 300 14.82 -4.19 3.55
C LEU A 300 15.57 -4.95 4.68
N ARG A 301 14.95 -5.14 5.84
CA ARG A 301 15.49 -5.99 6.93
C ARG A 301 15.65 -7.44 6.48
N ARG A 302 14.68 -8.01 5.77
CA ARG A 302 14.76 -9.35 5.16
C ARG A 302 15.89 -9.46 4.14
N MET A 303 16.02 -8.45 3.28
CA MET A 303 17.11 -8.40 2.31
C MET A 303 18.48 -8.39 3.02
N LYS A 304 18.61 -7.62 4.12
CA LYS A 304 19.79 -7.65 5.00
C LYS A 304 20.05 -9.05 5.55
N SER A 305 19.04 -9.69 6.15
CA SER A 305 19.17 -11.02 6.75
C SER A 305 19.60 -12.07 5.71
N MET A 306 19.00 -12.07 4.52
CA MET A 306 19.42 -12.95 3.43
C MET A 306 20.87 -12.71 2.99
N ILE A 307 21.30 -11.45 2.90
CA ILE A 307 22.67 -11.08 2.54
C ILE A 307 23.65 -11.52 3.64
N SER A 308 23.33 -11.24 4.90
CA SER A 308 24.20 -11.60 6.04
C SER A 308 24.34 -13.12 6.18
N SER A 309 23.26 -13.89 5.97
CA SER A 309 23.32 -15.35 5.99
C SER A 309 24.15 -15.91 4.83
N GLU A 310 24.07 -15.31 3.63
CA GLU A 310 24.87 -15.73 2.48
C GLU A 310 26.36 -15.38 2.65
N VAL A 311 26.67 -14.22 3.23
CA VAL A 311 28.04 -13.81 3.58
C VAL A 311 28.67 -14.76 4.60
N ARG A 312 27.94 -15.13 5.67
CA ARG A 312 28.38 -16.12 6.67
C ARG A 312 28.58 -17.49 6.03
N ARG A 313 27.64 -17.94 5.18
CA ARG A 313 27.70 -19.24 4.50
C ARG A 313 28.90 -19.38 3.59
N ARG A 314 29.31 -18.30 2.91
CA ARG A 314 30.42 -18.28 1.96
C ARG A 314 31.76 -17.87 2.57
N GLY A 315 31.83 -17.51 3.84
CA GLY A 315 33.08 -17.10 4.53
C GLY A 315 33.72 -15.84 3.95
N LEU A 316 32.91 -14.86 3.51
CA LEU A 316 33.34 -13.64 2.79
C LEU A 316 33.81 -12.51 3.73
N SER A 317 34.56 -12.83 4.80
CA SER A 317 35.07 -11.84 5.75
C SER A 317 36.03 -10.80 5.14
N ASN A 318 36.81 -11.19 4.09
CA ASN A 318 37.75 -10.34 3.39
C ASN A 318 37.14 -9.58 2.18
N ASN A 319 35.83 -9.51 2.07
CA ASN A 319 35.16 -8.86 0.96
C ASN A 319 34.71 -7.44 1.34
N ILE A 320 35.33 -6.43 0.74
CA ILE A 320 35.12 -5.00 1.03
C ILE A 320 33.71 -4.49 0.59
N LYS A 321 33.02 -5.23 -0.23
CA LYS A 321 31.67 -4.88 -0.69
C LYS A 321 30.58 -5.54 0.16
N LEU A 322 30.71 -6.84 0.41
CA LEU A 322 29.68 -7.66 1.04
C LEU A 322 29.92 -7.88 2.54
N GLY A 323 31.15 -7.68 3.03
CA GLY A 323 31.47 -7.78 4.46
C GLY A 323 30.71 -6.75 5.30
N ALA A 324 30.63 -7.00 6.61
CA ALA A 324 29.99 -6.07 7.54
C ALA A 324 30.70 -4.70 7.51
N GLY A 325 29.94 -3.63 7.32
CA GLY A 325 30.47 -2.28 7.09
C GLY A 325 31.01 -2.02 5.68
N GLY A 326 30.77 -2.94 4.73
CA GLY A 326 31.24 -2.78 3.35
C GLY A 326 30.41 -1.79 2.53
N ILE A 327 30.82 -1.60 1.27
CA ILE A 327 30.19 -0.65 0.32
C ILE A 327 28.69 -0.83 0.24
N ARG A 328 28.21 -2.07 0.29
CA ARG A 328 26.79 -2.39 0.18
C ARG A 328 25.94 -1.87 1.34
N GLU A 329 26.51 -1.81 2.57
CA GLU A 329 25.79 -1.23 3.71
C GLU A 329 25.64 0.28 3.56
N VAL A 330 26.64 0.98 3.02
CA VAL A 330 26.54 2.42 2.73
C VAL A 330 25.47 2.69 1.66
N GLU A 331 25.48 1.92 0.56
CA GLU A 331 24.46 2.01 -0.50
C GLU A 331 23.08 1.74 0.06
N PHE A 332 22.95 0.75 0.94
CA PHE A 332 21.68 0.36 1.55
C PHE A 332 21.13 1.48 2.44
N ILE A 333 21.94 2.08 3.30
CA ILE A 333 21.52 3.22 4.15
C ILE A 333 20.90 4.33 3.29
N ALA A 334 21.61 4.76 2.25
CA ALA A 334 21.14 5.85 1.41
C ALA A 334 19.83 5.50 0.68
N GLN A 335 19.75 4.30 0.09
CA GLN A 335 18.58 3.86 -0.67
C GLN A 335 17.35 3.60 0.22
N VAL A 336 17.53 3.22 1.48
CA VAL A 336 16.44 3.13 2.47
C VAL A 336 15.76 4.49 2.63
N PHE A 337 16.51 5.56 2.85
CA PHE A 337 15.94 6.90 2.94
C PHE A 337 15.25 7.35 1.66
N GLN A 338 15.80 6.99 0.50
CA GLN A 338 15.20 7.27 -0.79
C GLN A 338 13.85 6.57 -0.98
N LEU A 339 13.73 5.30 -0.58
CA LEU A 339 12.48 4.54 -0.67
C LEU A 339 11.41 5.03 0.30
N ILE A 340 11.81 5.36 1.53
CA ILE A 340 10.88 5.76 2.59
C ILE A 340 10.40 7.21 2.40
N ARG A 341 11.31 8.13 2.06
CA ARG A 341 11.04 9.56 2.02
C ARG A 341 11.04 10.18 0.62
N GLY A 342 11.63 9.54 -0.37
CA GLY A 342 11.75 10.10 -1.74
C GLY A 342 10.41 10.37 -2.42
N GLY A 343 9.30 9.77 -1.97
CA GLY A 343 7.96 10.09 -2.43
C GLY A 343 7.52 11.51 -2.04
N ARG A 344 7.94 12.00 -0.87
CA ARG A 344 7.61 13.33 -0.31
C ARG A 344 8.73 14.34 -0.53
N GLU A 345 9.99 13.88 -0.45
CA GLU A 345 11.20 14.72 -0.52
C GLU A 345 11.91 14.55 -1.87
N PRO A 346 11.64 15.45 -2.85
CA PRO A 346 12.26 15.37 -4.17
C PRO A 346 13.79 15.43 -4.16
N SER A 347 14.40 16.09 -3.17
CA SER A 347 15.85 16.20 -2.99
C SER A 347 16.55 14.84 -2.81
N LEU A 348 15.85 13.84 -2.27
CA LEU A 348 16.36 12.47 -2.12
C LEU A 348 16.30 11.63 -3.43
N ARG A 349 15.69 12.11 -4.51
CA ARG A 349 15.57 11.37 -5.79
C ARG A 349 16.83 11.50 -6.66
N LYS A 350 17.99 11.52 -6.02
CA LYS A 350 19.29 11.53 -6.68
C LYS A 350 19.69 10.10 -7.08
N ARG A 351 20.55 9.95 -8.08
CA ARG A 351 21.09 8.64 -8.50
C ARG A 351 22.46 8.34 -7.91
N GLY A 352 23.28 9.38 -7.78
CA GLY A 352 24.59 9.29 -7.14
C GLY A 352 24.49 9.16 -5.63
N LEU A 353 25.30 8.27 -5.04
CA LEU A 353 25.27 8.01 -3.61
C LEU A 353 25.71 9.23 -2.79
N LEU A 354 26.80 9.89 -3.19
CA LEU A 354 27.34 11.05 -2.47
C LEU A 354 26.34 12.22 -2.46
N GLU A 355 25.68 12.49 -3.58
CA GLU A 355 24.61 13.50 -3.67
C GLU A 355 23.41 13.13 -2.79
N THR A 356 23.11 11.83 -2.65
CA THR A 356 22.04 11.35 -1.77
C THR A 356 22.40 11.56 -0.31
N LEU A 357 23.65 11.28 0.08
CA LEU A 357 24.14 11.52 1.44
C LEU A 357 24.13 13.01 1.79
N ASP A 358 24.40 13.90 0.82
CA ASP A 358 24.28 15.35 1.01
C ASP A 358 22.83 15.75 1.33
N ALA A 359 21.86 15.23 0.55
CA ALA A 359 20.46 15.49 0.77
C ALA A 359 19.96 14.92 2.13
N ILE A 360 20.46 13.77 2.56
CA ILE A 360 20.19 13.17 3.88
C ILE A 360 20.69 14.10 5.00
N ALA A 361 21.89 14.69 4.84
CA ALA A 361 22.44 15.65 5.80
C ALA A 361 21.64 16.97 5.86
N GLU A 362 21.24 17.50 4.68
CA GLU A 362 20.41 18.72 4.58
C GLU A 362 19.03 18.55 5.22
N LEU A 363 18.44 17.36 5.13
CA LEU A 363 17.16 17.01 5.75
C LEU A 363 17.28 16.55 7.21
N GLU A 364 18.48 16.59 7.79
CA GLU A 364 18.76 16.18 9.18
C GLU A 364 18.27 14.75 9.52
N LEU A 365 18.30 13.85 8.55
CA LEU A 365 17.88 12.45 8.71
C LEU A 365 18.95 11.59 9.38
N LEU A 366 20.20 12.01 9.29
CA LEU A 366 21.37 11.50 10.00
C LEU A 366 22.16 12.69 10.56
N THR A 367 22.97 12.44 11.59
CA THR A 367 23.86 13.47 12.09
C THR A 367 24.96 13.78 11.05
N ARG A 368 25.50 14.98 11.07
CA ARG A 368 26.59 15.38 10.16
C ARG A 368 27.81 14.47 10.29
N GLU A 369 28.12 14.01 11.50
CA GLU A 369 29.20 13.08 11.77
C GLU A 369 28.96 11.73 11.11
N GLN A 370 27.76 11.15 11.26
CA GLN A 370 27.38 9.89 10.61
C GLN A 370 27.47 9.98 9.08
N VAL A 371 26.98 11.07 8.49
CA VAL A 371 27.08 11.28 7.04
C VAL A 371 28.54 11.39 6.60
N GLN A 372 29.40 12.09 7.36
CA GLN A 372 30.83 12.23 7.04
C GLN A 372 31.54 10.87 7.11
N ASP A 373 31.27 10.07 8.16
CA ASP A 373 31.80 8.71 8.29
C ASP A 373 31.44 7.83 7.10
N LEU A 374 30.16 7.88 6.65
CA LEU A 374 29.68 7.13 5.48
C LEU A 374 30.35 7.60 4.18
N ARG A 375 30.53 8.91 3.99
CA ARG A 375 31.20 9.49 2.81
C ARG A 375 32.66 9.09 2.72
N ASP A 376 33.39 9.22 3.81
CA ASP A 376 34.81 8.92 3.85
C ASP A 376 35.04 7.42 3.63
N ALA A 377 34.27 6.58 4.28
CA ALA A 377 34.31 5.13 4.08
C ALA A 377 33.93 4.74 2.64
N TYR A 378 32.91 5.33 2.08
CA TYR A 378 32.49 5.05 0.69
C TYR A 378 33.60 5.42 -0.29
N ARG A 379 34.16 6.63 -0.18
CA ARG A 379 35.29 7.07 -1.04
C ARG A 379 36.48 6.15 -0.93
N PHE A 380 36.89 5.81 0.28
CA PHE A 380 38.04 4.94 0.52
C PHE A 380 37.81 3.53 -0.05
N LEU A 381 36.72 2.88 0.32
CA LEU A 381 36.40 1.52 -0.11
C LEU A 381 36.18 1.42 -1.63
N ARG A 382 35.54 2.42 -2.23
CA ARG A 382 35.31 2.47 -3.70
C ARG A 382 36.62 2.71 -4.47
N ARG A 383 37.53 3.56 -3.97
CA ARG A 383 38.84 3.75 -4.55
C ARG A 383 39.64 2.45 -4.46
N LEU A 384 39.59 1.79 -3.33
CA LEU A 384 40.25 0.50 -3.13
C LEU A 384 39.71 -0.56 -4.09
N GLU A 385 38.37 -0.66 -4.24
CA GLU A 385 37.73 -1.57 -5.20
C GLU A 385 38.16 -1.28 -6.63
N ASN A 386 38.21 0.00 -7.02
CA ASN A 386 38.60 0.42 -8.36
C ASN A 386 40.06 0.04 -8.69
N LEU A 387 40.99 0.35 -7.80
CA LEU A 387 42.43 0.00 -7.96
C LEU A 387 42.64 -1.52 -7.98
N LEU A 388 41.97 -2.27 -7.09
CA LEU A 388 42.01 -3.72 -7.06
C LEU A 388 41.57 -4.35 -8.39
N GLN A 389 40.55 -3.81 -9.01
CA GLN A 389 40.07 -4.25 -10.33
C GLN A 389 41.03 -3.84 -11.46
N ALA A 390 41.61 -2.65 -11.40
CA ALA A 390 42.52 -2.12 -12.40
C ALA A 390 43.88 -2.83 -12.43
N MET A 391 44.25 -3.57 -11.38
CA MET A 391 45.49 -4.38 -11.38
C MET A 391 45.50 -5.44 -12.50
N ALA A 392 44.38 -6.07 -12.79
CA ALA A 392 44.27 -7.20 -13.73
C ALA A 392 43.05 -7.23 -14.60
N ASP A 393 42.22 -6.16 -14.64
CA ASP A 393 40.90 -6.09 -15.28
C ASP A 393 40.00 -7.27 -14.88
N LYS A 394 39.93 -7.54 -13.57
CA LYS A 394 39.10 -8.63 -13.01
C LYS A 394 38.05 -8.07 -12.08
N GLN A 395 36.81 -8.60 -12.22
CA GLN A 395 35.71 -8.29 -11.29
C GLN A 395 35.96 -8.99 -9.94
N THR A 396 36.60 -8.28 -9.03
CA THR A 396 36.84 -8.77 -7.67
C THR A 396 36.60 -7.67 -6.63
N GLN A 397 36.13 -8.08 -5.46
CA GLN A 397 35.93 -7.24 -4.28
C GLN A 397 36.57 -7.90 -3.03
N THR A 398 37.27 -9.03 -3.23
CA THR A 398 37.95 -9.74 -2.16
C THR A 398 39.41 -9.31 -2.14
N LEU A 399 39.91 -8.94 -0.97
CA LEU A 399 41.27 -8.55 -0.78
C LEU A 399 42.24 -9.70 -1.17
N PRO A 400 43.39 -9.41 -1.77
CA PRO A 400 44.29 -10.45 -2.27
C PRO A 400 44.99 -11.23 -1.14
N ASP A 401 45.26 -12.51 -1.40
CA ASP A 401 45.96 -13.40 -0.47
C ASP A 401 47.49 -13.41 -0.70
N LYS A 402 47.93 -13.04 -1.92
CA LYS A 402 49.35 -13.05 -2.28
C LYS A 402 50.07 -11.79 -1.79
N GLU A 403 51.20 -11.95 -1.14
CA GLU A 403 52.00 -10.85 -0.58
C GLU A 403 52.37 -9.77 -1.62
N ASP A 404 52.73 -10.15 -2.83
CA ASP A 404 53.02 -9.21 -3.91
C ASP A 404 51.82 -8.36 -4.30
N ASP A 405 50.61 -8.96 -4.41
CA ASP A 405 49.38 -8.26 -4.78
C ASP A 405 48.88 -7.39 -3.61
N GLN A 406 49.13 -7.84 -2.37
CA GLN A 406 48.87 -7.07 -1.16
C GLN A 406 49.72 -5.79 -1.13
N LEU A 407 51.01 -5.93 -1.41
CA LEU A 407 51.94 -4.78 -1.44
C LEU A 407 51.57 -3.82 -2.61
N ARG A 408 51.26 -4.36 -3.80
CA ARG A 408 50.81 -3.53 -4.94
C ARG A 408 49.59 -2.69 -4.58
N LEU A 409 48.63 -3.30 -3.93
CA LEU A 409 47.38 -2.62 -3.56
C LEU A 409 47.64 -1.54 -2.50
N ALA A 410 48.44 -1.82 -1.48
CA ALA A 410 48.82 -0.86 -0.46
C ALA A 410 49.53 0.38 -1.07
N ILE A 411 50.50 0.15 -1.96
CA ILE A 411 51.22 1.22 -2.66
C ILE A 411 50.30 2.01 -3.59
N ALA A 412 49.42 1.33 -4.32
CA ALA A 412 48.47 1.98 -5.25
C ALA A 412 47.52 2.95 -4.55
N ILE A 413 47.09 2.63 -3.33
CA ILE A 413 46.18 3.52 -2.55
C ILE A 413 47.00 4.62 -1.80
N GLY A 414 48.32 4.53 -1.77
CA GLY A 414 49.21 5.52 -1.14
C GLY A 414 49.63 5.17 0.28
N LEU A 415 49.51 3.91 0.70
CA LEU A 415 49.95 3.44 2.02
C LEU A 415 51.28 2.70 1.94
N ALA A 416 52.02 2.67 3.06
CA ALA A 416 53.37 2.14 3.09
C ALA A 416 53.43 0.61 3.02
N ASP A 417 52.47 -0.08 3.62
CA ASP A 417 52.44 -1.53 3.78
C ASP A 417 51.03 -2.11 3.92
N TRP A 418 50.92 -3.43 3.83
CA TRP A 418 49.69 -4.18 3.96
C TRP A 418 49.02 -4.05 5.33
N PRO A 419 49.71 -4.14 6.48
CA PRO A 419 49.11 -3.94 7.79
C PRO A 419 48.44 -2.58 7.96
N SER A 420 49.01 -1.53 7.39
CA SER A 420 48.43 -0.18 7.38
C SER A 420 47.13 -0.14 6.57
N LEU A 421 47.11 -0.80 5.40
CA LEU A 421 45.91 -0.90 4.59
C LEU A 421 44.77 -1.70 5.31
N GLN A 422 45.10 -2.82 5.93
CA GLN A 422 44.15 -3.62 6.69
C GLN A 422 43.52 -2.84 7.83
N ARG A 423 44.29 -2.01 8.54
CA ARG A 423 43.81 -1.15 9.61
C ARG A 423 42.84 -0.11 9.10
N GLU A 424 43.19 0.61 8.05
CA GLU A 424 42.31 1.61 7.42
C GLU A 424 40.98 0.99 6.92
N VAL A 425 41.07 -0.16 6.25
CA VAL A 425 39.87 -0.90 5.81
C VAL A 425 38.99 -1.25 7.01
N SER A 426 39.58 -1.81 8.08
CA SER A 426 38.83 -2.22 9.27
C SER A 426 38.18 -1.03 9.97
N GLU A 427 38.87 0.11 10.10
CA GLU A 427 38.35 1.31 10.72
C GLU A 427 37.16 1.89 9.94
N HIS A 428 37.27 2.00 8.62
CA HIS A 428 36.18 2.49 7.77
C HIS A 428 34.98 1.55 7.81
N MET A 429 35.19 0.24 7.72
CA MET A 429 34.10 -0.73 7.78
C MET A 429 33.42 -0.74 9.16
N GLN A 430 34.15 -0.58 10.26
CA GLN A 430 33.57 -0.49 11.61
C GLN A 430 32.71 0.77 11.78
N ARG A 431 33.14 1.94 11.22
CA ARG A 431 32.33 3.18 11.27
C ARG A 431 30.99 3.00 10.52
N VAL A 432 31.04 2.44 9.31
CA VAL A 432 29.82 2.15 8.53
C VAL A 432 28.89 1.21 9.27
N HIS A 433 29.44 0.10 9.79
CA HIS A 433 28.65 -0.92 10.49
C HIS A 433 27.95 -0.35 11.73
N ARG A 434 28.61 0.54 12.47
CA ARG A 434 28.02 1.24 13.63
C ARG A 434 26.81 2.10 13.24
N VAL A 435 26.91 2.89 12.16
CA VAL A 435 25.79 3.69 11.63
C VAL A 435 24.66 2.78 11.15
N PHE A 436 25.01 1.70 10.45
CA PHE A 436 24.07 0.73 9.91
C PHE A 436 23.28 0.01 11.02
N ALA A 437 23.95 -0.46 12.07
CA ALA A 437 23.36 -1.11 13.24
C ALA A 437 22.38 -0.17 13.98
N THR A 438 22.76 1.10 14.14
CA THR A 438 21.90 2.11 14.79
C THR A 438 20.61 2.38 14.02
N LEU A 439 20.64 2.34 12.68
CA LEU A 439 19.47 2.68 11.83
C LEU A 439 18.49 1.53 11.66
N ILE A 440 19.02 0.32 11.50
CA ILE A 440 18.16 -0.83 11.15
C ILE A 440 17.76 -1.57 12.42
N GLY A 441 18.36 -1.26 13.57
CA GLY A 441 18.36 -2.03 14.78
C GLY A 441 19.08 -3.35 14.49
N GLU A 442 20.05 -3.73 15.28
CA GLU A 442 20.23 -5.15 15.48
C GLU A 442 18.89 -5.61 16.01
N GLU A 443 18.25 -6.59 15.37
CA GLU A 443 17.37 -7.45 16.14
C GLU A 443 18.32 -7.97 17.23
N ASP A 444 18.22 -7.33 18.38
CA ASP A 444 18.81 -7.89 19.57
C ASP A 444 18.28 -9.31 19.61
N GLU A 445 19.18 -10.25 19.75
CA GLU A 445 18.82 -11.58 20.28
C GLU A 445 18.04 -11.43 21.61
N GLU A 446 17.95 -10.18 22.15
CA GLU A 446 17.10 -9.77 23.27
C GLU A 446 15.61 -9.65 22.94
N GLU A 447 15.14 -9.47 21.70
CA GLU A 447 13.70 -9.53 21.38
C GLU A 447 13.17 -10.98 21.33
N GLU A 448 13.99 -11.98 21.05
CA GLU A 448 13.61 -13.38 21.29
C GLU A 448 13.48 -13.70 22.79
N HIS A 449 14.07 -12.90 23.67
CA HIS A 449 13.91 -13.00 25.13
C HIS A 449 12.64 -12.32 25.66
N THR A 450 11.88 -11.56 24.86
CA THR A 450 10.63 -10.91 25.30
C THR A 450 9.45 -11.87 25.36
N VAL A 451 9.50 -12.97 24.60
CA VAL A 451 8.46 -14.02 24.67
C VAL A 451 8.92 -15.12 25.62
N ALA A 452 8.20 -15.31 26.71
CA ALA A 452 8.56 -16.32 27.70
C ALA A 452 8.64 -17.71 27.06
N ARG A 453 9.67 -18.48 27.40
CA ARG A 453 9.99 -19.79 26.82
C ARG A 453 8.80 -20.76 26.79
N HIS A 454 7.93 -20.73 27.80
CA HIS A 454 6.75 -21.61 27.88
C HIS A 454 5.74 -21.33 26.72
N PHE A 455 5.67 -20.13 26.10
CA PHE A 455 4.80 -19.90 24.95
C PHE A 455 5.34 -20.55 23.66
N HIS A 456 6.65 -20.63 23.52
CA HIS A 456 7.26 -21.41 22.43
C HIS A 456 7.00 -22.90 22.62
N GLU A 457 7.16 -23.41 23.85
CA GLU A 457 6.86 -24.80 24.18
C GLU A 457 5.37 -25.12 23.97
N LEU A 458 4.47 -24.19 24.31
CA LEU A 458 3.02 -24.33 24.08
C LEU A 458 2.69 -24.52 22.58
N TRP A 459 3.39 -23.78 21.70
CA TRP A 459 3.22 -23.94 20.25
C TRP A 459 3.87 -25.20 19.70
N ASP A 460 5.11 -25.48 20.07
CA ASP A 460 5.87 -26.62 19.54
C ASP A 460 5.28 -27.96 19.99
N MET A 461 4.84 -28.06 21.24
CA MET A 461 4.27 -29.25 21.83
C MET A 461 2.73 -29.28 21.78
N ALA A 462 2.07 -28.45 20.96
CA ALA A 462 0.60 -28.37 20.88
C ALA A 462 -0.12 -29.71 20.57
N HIS A 463 0.60 -30.71 20.08
CA HIS A 463 0.12 -32.08 19.87
C HIS A 463 0.19 -32.99 21.11
N LYS A 464 0.72 -32.46 22.22
CA LYS A 464 0.84 -33.22 23.50
C LYS A 464 0.01 -32.55 24.59
N PRO A 465 -1.25 -32.98 24.81
CA PRO A 465 -2.15 -32.39 25.79
C PRO A 465 -1.57 -32.28 27.21
N GLU A 466 -0.82 -33.26 27.65
CA GLU A 466 -0.20 -33.30 28.98
C GLU A 466 0.82 -32.16 29.20
N VAL A 467 1.57 -31.81 28.18
CA VAL A 467 2.53 -30.69 28.24
C VAL A 467 1.82 -29.36 28.27
N ILE A 468 0.75 -29.20 27.45
CA ILE A 468 -0.09 -28.01 27.44
C ILE A 468 -0.74 -27.79 28.80
N GLU A 469 -1.31 -28.84 29.38
CA GLU A 469 -1.93 -28.82 30.72
C GLU A 469 -0.94 -28.29 31.76
N HIS A 470 0.27 -28.87 31.77
CA HIS A 470 1.32 -28.44 32.71
C HIS A 470 1.66 -26.95 32.57
N ILE A 471 1.83 -26.45 31.33
CA ILE A 471 2.15 -25.04 31.09
C ILE A 471 0.99 -24.14 31.53
N ILE A 472 -0.24 -24.45 31.16
CA ILE A 472 -1.40 -23.61 31.45
C ILE A 472 -1.69 -23.60 32.97
N GLU A 473 -1.59 -24.71 33.65
CA GLU A 473 -1.91 -24.76 35.08
C GLU A 473 -0.76 -24.30 35.98
N GLN A 474 0.49 -24.67 35.67
CA GLN A 474 1.63 -24.40 36.55
C GLN A 474 2.32 -23.06 36.18
N ASP A 475 2.56 -22.80 34.89
CA ASP A 475 3.30 -21.61 34.49
C ASP A 475 2.39 -20.38 34.35
N LEU A 476 1.12 -20.58 33.91
CA LEU A 476 0.17 -19.49 33.70
C LEU A 476 -0.85 -19.39 34.87
N GLY A 477 -0.92 -20.36 35.75
CA GLY A 477 -1.76 -20.33 36.95
C GLY A 477 -3.27 -20.39 36.70
N LEU A 478 -3.70 -20.92 35.54
CA LEU A 478 -5.11 -21.04 35.18
C LEU A 478 -5.65 -22.39 35.59
N SER A 479 -6.66 -22.41 36.48
CA SER A 479 -7.40 -23.62 36.86
C SER A 479 -8.43 -23.98 35.79
N GLU A 480 -8.62 -25.29 35.53
CA GLU A 480 -9.57 -25.84 34.55
C GLU A 480 -9.19 -25.61 33.07
N ALA A 481 -7.95 -25.96 32.70
CA ALA A 481 -7.38 -25.77 31.36
C ALA A 481 -7.98 -26.65 30.23
N GLY A 482 -8.95 -27.54 30.54
CA GLY A 482 -9.43 -28.55 29.59
C GLY A 482 -10.05 -28.04 28.28
N GLU A 483 -10.63 -26.84 28.26
CA GLU A 483 -11.17 -26.23 27.03
C GLU A 483 -10.07 -25.59 26.21
N GLN A 484 -9.13 -24.88 26.84
CA GLN A 484 -7.97 -24.28 26.22
C GLN A 484 -7.07 -25.33 25.56
N ILE A 485 -6.82 -26.45 26.26
CA ILE A 485 -6.03 -27.57 25.73
C ILE A 485 -6.66 -28.10 24.45
N ARG A 486 -7.97 -28.36 24.46
CA ARG A 486 -8.70 -28.84 23.27
C ARG A 486 -8.62 -27.86 22.14
N THR A 487 -8.80 -26.57 22.42
CA THR A 487 -8.78 -25.49 21.41
C THR A 487 -7.42 -25.36 20.73
N ILE A 488 -6.32 -25.38 21.51
CA ILE A 488 -4.94 -25.31 21.00
C ILE A 488 -4.61 -26.54 20.16
N THR A 489 -4.90 -27.75 20.68
CA THR A 489 -4.62 -29.00 19.98
C THR A 489 -5.40 -29.09 18.67
N GLN A 490 -6.69 -28.81 18.69
CA GLN A 490 -7.53 -28.82 17.51
C GLN A 490 -7.07 -27.82 16.46
N PHE A 491 -6.69 -26.61 16.87
CA PHE A 491 -6.16 -25.58 15.96
C PHE A 491 -4.89 -26.06 15.24
N LYS A 492 -3.94 -26.66 15.96
CA LYS A 492 -2.71 -27.21 15.40
C LYS A 492 -3.00 -28.34 14.41
N ASP A 493 -3.91 -29.26 14.74
CA ASP A 493 -4.32 -30.38 13.90
C ASP A 493 -5.02 -29.92 12.63
N ASP A 494 -5.85 -28.90 12.73
CA ASP A 494 -6.57 -28.33 11.57
C ASP A 494 -5.62 -27.55 10.63
N LEU A 495 -4.62 -26.86 11.18
CA LEU A 495 -3.57 -26.23 10.37
C LEU A 495 -2.68 -27.28 9.66
N ALA A 496 -2.44 -28.44 10.28
CA ALA A 496 -1.67 -29.53 9.67
C ALA A 496 -2.36 -30.09 8.42
N LYS A 497 -3.69 -30.06 8.35
CA LYS A 497 -4.50 -30.52 7.21
C LYS A 497 -4.56 -29.50 6.05
N ARG A 498 -4.18 -28.24 6.31
CA ARG A 498 -4.25 -27.17 5.31
C ARG A 498 -2.97 -27.07 4.50
N THR A 499 -3.12 -26.73 3.22
CA THR A 499 -1.99 -26.42 2.34
C THR A 499 -1.53 -24.98 2.61
N ILE A 500 -0.58 -24.85 3.53
CA ILE A 500 0.08 -23.55 3.84
C ILE A 500 1.47 -23.61 3.22
N GLY A 501 1.83 -22.58 2.45
CA GLY A 501 3.16 -22.47 1.83
C GLY A 501 4.28 -22.41 2.87
N PRO A 502 5.55 -22.76 2.48
CA PRO A 502 6.69 -22.78 3.41
C PRO A 502 6.85 -21.44 4.18
N ARG A 503 6.66 -20.33 3.49
CA ARG A 503 6.72 -18.98 4.07
C ARG A 503 5.64 -18.74 5.12
N GLY A 504 4.39 -19.12 4.82
CA GLY A 504 3.29 -18.97 5.77
C GLY A 504 3.50 -19.79 7.05
N ARG A 505 4.11 -20.99 6.93
CA ARG A 505 4.46 -21.82 8.10
C ARG A 505 5.57 -21.19 8.94
N GLU A 506 6.58 -20.63 8.32
CA GLU A 506 7.66 -19.92 9.01
C GLU A 506 7.11 -18.74 9.83
N VAL A 507 6.24 -17.92 9.20
CA VAL A 507 5.60 -16.78 9.88
C VAL A 507 4.70 -17.25 11.02
N LEU A 508 3.89 -18.29 10.83
CA LEU A 508 3.06 -18.86 11.90
C LEU A 508 3.89 -19.34 13.10
N ASN A 509 5.03 -19.99 12.87
CA ASN A 509 5.89 -20.45 13.97
C ASN A 509 6.45 -19.28 14.80
N ARG A 510 6.69 -18.11 14.19
CA ARG A 510 7.12 -16.92 14.93
C ARG A 510 5.96 -16.17 15.59
N LEU A 511 4.81 -16.10 14.89
CA LEU A 511 3.64 -15.38 15.35
C LEU A 511 2.94 -16.06 16.54
N MET A 512 2.79 -17.39 16.52
CA MET A 512 1.96 -18.10 17.50
C MET A 512 2.40 -17.94 18.95
N PRO A 513 3.69 -17.99 19.31
CA PRO A 513 4.14 -17.66 20.65
C PRO A 513 3.74 -16.26 21.11
N LYS A 514 3.85 -15.26 20.23
CA LYS A 514 3.43 -13.86 20.50
C LYS A 514 1.90 -13.77 20.72
N VAL A 515 1.13 -14.52 19.92
CA VAL A 515 -0.34 -14.61 20.06
C VAL A 515 -0.70 -15.17 21.43
N TYR A 516 -0.12 -16.28 21.82
CA TYR A 516 -0.39 -16.88 23.14
C TYR A 516 -0.01 -15.93 24.27
N GLN A 517 1.16 -15.29 24.21
CA GLN A 517 1.56 -14.30 25.18
C GLN A 517 0.54 -13.14 25.29
N ALA A 518 0.10 -12.59 24.16
CA ALA A 518 -0.86 -11.49 24.14
C ALA A 518 -2.24 -11.92 24.68
N VAL A 519 -2.71 -13.12 24.32
CA VAL A 519 -4.00 -13.66 24.78
C VAL A 519 -3.98 -13.95 26.28
N PHE A 520 -2.97 -14.66 26.78
CA PHE A 520 -2.89 -15.03 28.20
C PHE A 520 -2.53 -13.87 29.13
N ALA A 521 -2.03 -12.75 28.58
CA ALA A 521 -1.89 -11.50 29.30
C ALA A 521 -3.22 -10.77 29.54
N HIS A 522 -4.30 -11.14 28.81
CA HIS A 522 -5.62 -10.50 28.97
C HIS A 522 -6.44 -11.18 30.08
N PRO A 523 -7.17 -10.42 30.93
CA PRO A 523 -7.98 -11.00 32.01
C PRO A 523 -9.00 -12.05 31.57
N ASP A 524 -9.57 -11.87 30.36
CA ASP A 524 -10.58 -12.76 29.77
C ASP A 524 -10.00 -13.72 28.73
N ALA A 525 -8.79 -14.24 28.96
CA ALA A 525 -8.05 -15.09 28.03
C ALA A 525 -8.86 -16.30 27.54
N GLU A 526 -9.71 -16.86 28.38
CA GLU A 526 -10.58 -18.01 28.10
C GLU A 526 -11.45 -17.75 26.85
N PHE A 527 -12.11 -16.60 26.79
CA PHE A 527 -12.95 -16.21 25.64
C PHE A 527 -12.12 -15.70 24.45
N GLY A 528 -10.98 -15.09 24.72
CA GLY A 528 -10.09 -14.53 23.71
C GLY A 528 -9.42 -15.59 22.85
N LEU A 529 -8.95 -16.66 23.45
CA LEU A 529 -8.18 -17.70 22.76
C LEU A 529 -8.94 -18.32 21.58
N SER A 530 -10.14 -18.82 21.82
CA SER A 530 -10.94 -19.49 20.78
C SER A 530 -11.26 -18.56 19.61
N ARG A 531 -11.55 -17.28 19.88
CA ARG A 531 -11.89 -16.29 18.87
C ARG A 531 -10.69 -15.85 18.03
N VAL A 532 -9.54 -15.61 18.68
CA VAL A 532 -8.30 -15.25 18.00
C VAL A 532 -7.81 -16.42 17.14
N LEU A 533 -7.85 -17.66 17.64
CA LEU A 533 -7.47 -18.83 16.85
C LEU A 533 -8.42 -19.09 15.68
N ALA A 534 -9.74 -18.87 15.83
CA ALA A 534 -10.70 -18.96 14.74
C ALA A 534 -10.39 -17.93 13.63
N LEU A 535 -10.04 -16.69 14.00
CA LEU A 535 -9.60 -15.66 13.04
C LEU A 535 -8.32 -16.10 12.34
N LEU A 536 -7.27 -16.49 13.08
CA LEU A 536 -6.01 -16.95 12.51
C LEU A 536 -6.21 -18.15 11.58
N HIS A 537 -7.12 -19.06 11.91
CA HIS A 537 -7.51 -20.15 11.03
C HIS A 537 -8.10 -19.64 9.70
N SER A 538 -8.91 -18.59 9.72
CA SER A 538 -9.50 -18.01 8.50
C SER A 538 -8.48 -17.37 7.56
N ILE A 539 -7.39 -16.80 8.12
CA ILE A 539 -6.33 -16.12 7.35
C ILE A 539 -5.07 -16.97 7.15
N ALA A 540 -5.01 -18.20 7.66
CA ALA A 540 -3.81 -19.05 7.69
C ALA A 540 -3.16 -19.27 6.30
N THR A 541 -3.95 -19.26 5.21
CA THR A 541 -3.46 -19.37 3.83
C THR A 541 -3.04 -18.03 3.19
N ARG A 542 -3.24 -16.91 3.88
CA ARG A 542 -2.97 -15.55 3.41
C ARG A 542 -1.77 -14.98 4.15
N THR A 543 -0.57 -15.33 3.70
CA THR A 543 0.70 -15.01 4.37
C THR A 543 0.84 -13.52 4.70
N THR A 544 0.34 -12.61 3.87
CA THR A 544 0.43 -11.16 4.07
C THR A 544 -0.20 -10.70 5.39
N TYR A 545 -1.37 -11.26 5.76
CA TYR A 545 -2.02 -10.88 7.02
C TYR A 545 -1.35 -11.50 8.25
N LEU A 546 -0.74 -12.70 8.09
CA LEU A 546 0.07 -13.29 9.15
C LEU A 546 1.33 -12.45 9.38
N GLU A 547 1.97 -11.99 8.30
CA GLU A 547 3.12 -11.09 8.36
C GLU A 547 2.75 -9.76 9.02
N LEU A 548 1.61 -9.16 8.67
CA LEU A 548 1.12 -7.94 9.30
C LEU A 548 1.07 -8.08 10.83
N LEU A 549 0.51 -9.18 11.34
CA LEU A 549 0.38 -9.41 12.78
C LEU A 549 1.71 -9.74 13.45
N ASP A 550 2.61 -10.47 12.77
CA ASP A 550 3.95 -10.79 13.27
C ASP A 550 4.83 -9.55 13.42
N GLU A 551 4.66 -8.62 12.51
CA GLU A 551 5.50 -7.46 12.31
C GLU A 551 5.01 -6.21 13.07
N HIS A 552 3.72 -6.18 13.46
CA HIS A 552 3.11 -5.09 14.22
C HIS A 552 2.57 -5.57 15.58
N PRO A 553 3.41 -5.64 16.61
CA PRO A 553 2.97 -6.08 17.96
C PRO A 553 1.81 -5.26 18.50
N ALA A 554 1.76 -3.96 18.19
CA ALA A 554 0.65 -3.08 18.57
C ALA A 554 -0.67 -3.54 17.91
N ALA A 555 -0.66 -3.93 16.64
CA ALA A 555 -1.84 -4.45 15.95
C ALA A 555 -2.30 -5.78 16.56
N LEU A 556 -1.36 -6.66 16.93
CA LEU A 556 -1.67 -7.91 17.61
C LEU A 556 -2.35 -7.68 18.98
N VAL A 557 -1.85 -6.74 19.77
CA VAL A 557 -2.47 -6.37 21.06
C VAL A 557 -3.89 -5.82 20.84
N GLN A 558 -4.10 -4.95 19.86
CA GLN A 558 -5.44 -4.46 19.53
C GLN A 558 -6.36 -5.59 19.03
N LEU A 559 -5.84 -6.49 18.21
CA LEU A 559 -6.58 -7.67 17.75
C LEU A 559 -7.09 -8.50 18.95
N VAL A 560 -6.20 -8.88 19.85
CA VAL A 560 -6.55 -9.66 21.04
C VAL A 560 -7.58 -8.93 21.87
N ARG A 561 -7.37 -7.64 22.17
CA ARG A 561 -8.31 -6.80 22.94
C ARG A 561 -9.71 -6.79 22.32
N LEU A 562 -9.82 -6.53 21.04
CA LEU A 562 -11.11 -6.43 20.33
C LEU A 562 -11.79 -7.80 20.19
N CYS A 563 -11.06 -8.85 19.84
CA CYS A 563 -11.62 -10.20 19.73
C CYS A 563 -12.10 -10.73 21.08
N THR A 564 -11.36 -10.45 22.17
CA THR A 564 -11.77 -10.83 23.52
C THR A 564 -13.04 -10.10 23.95
N ALA A 565 -13.12 -8.80 23.69
CA ALA A 565 -14.27 -7.98 24.06
C ALA A 565 -15.52 -8.24 23.22
N SER A 566 -15.38 -8.59 21.93
CA SER A 566 -16.52 -8.69 21.01
C SER A 566 -16.42 -9.85 20.01
N PRO A 567 -17.31 -10.87 20.14
CA PRO A 567 -17.47 -11.89 19.10
C PRO A 567 -17.87 -11.29 17.74
N MET A 568 -18.71 -10.26 17.73
CA MET A 568 -19.13 -9.59 16.48
C MET A 568 -17.92 -9.04 15.71
N ILE A 569 -16.99 -8.36 16.41
CA ILE A 569 -15.78 -7.84 15.77
C ILE A 569 -14.87 -8.99 15.32
N SER A 570 -14.71 -10.03 16.15
CA SER A 570 -13.91 -11.20 15.79
C SER A 570 -14.41 -11.85 14.51
N GLU A 571 -15.72 -12.07 14.39
CA GLU A 571 -16.35 -12.61 13.17
C GLU A 571 -16.20 -11.66 11.97
N GLN A 572 -16.31 -10.34 12.17
CA GLN A 572 -16.13 -9.34 11.13
C GLN A 572 -14.70 -9.33 10.60
N LEU A 573 -13.69 -9.33 11.48
CA LEU A 573 -12.28 -9.41 11.10
C LEU A 573 -11.94 -10.73 10.39
N ALA A 574 -12.50 -11.85 10.86
CA ALA A 574 -12.31 -13.14 10.21
C ALA A 574 -12.93 -13.21 8.81
N ARG A 575 -14.06 -12.55 8.62
CA ARG A 575 -14.78 -12.50 7.35
C ARG A 575 -14.18 -11.52 6.36
N TYR A 576 -13.67 -10.38 6.85
CA TYR A 576 -13.11 -9.28 6.06
C TYR A 576 -11.68 -8.94 6.53
N PRO A 577 -10.67 -9.76 6.21
CA PRO A 577 -9.30 -9.59 6.71
C PRO A 577 -8.64 -8.26 6.33
N ILE A 578 -9.12 -7.57 5.31
CA ILE A 578 -8.66 -6.20 4.95
C ILE A 578 -8.79 -5.23 6.13
N LEU A 579 -9.70 -5.48 7.07
CA LEU A 579 -9.87 -4.66 8.27
C LEU A 579 -8.71 -4.78 9.27
N LEU A 580 -7.84 -5.77 9.13
CA LEU A 580 -6.64 -5.90 9.98
C LEU A 580 -5.68 -4.72 9.79
N ASP A 581 -5.70 -4.06 8.63
CA ASP A 581 -4.90 -2.86 8.38
C ASP A 581 -5.27 -1.70 9.32
N GLU A 582 -6.53 -1.62 9.76
CA GLU A 582 -7.00 -0.59 10.69
C GLU A 582 -6.42 -0.74 12.11
N LEU A 583 -5.92 -1.94 12.47
CA LEU A 583 -5.34 -2.20 13.78
C LEU A 583 -3.92 -1.66 13.93
N ILE A 584 -3.27 -1.28 12.84
CA ILE A 584 -1.89 -0.78 12.83
C ILE A 584 -1.79 0.57 13.52
N ASP A 585 -2.82 1.43 13.36
CA ASP A 585 -2.85 2.78 13.95
C ASP A 585 -3.95 2.89 15.01
N PRO A 586 -3.61 2.73 16.30
CA PRO A 586 -4.58 2.85 17.39
C PRO A 586 -5.23 4.25 17.48
N GLN A 587 -4.56 5.31 17.04
CA GLN A 587 -5.14 6.66 17.10
C GLN A 587 -6.32 6.79 16.13
N HIS A 588 -6.21 6.23 14.94
CA HIS A 588 -7.32 6.20 13.98
C HIS A 588 -8.40 5.17 14.37
N LEU A 589 -8.01 4.04 14.92
CA LEU A 589 -8.93 2.97 15.30
C LEU A 589 -9.96 3.43 16.36
N TYR A 590 -9.54 4.17 17.38
CA TYR A 590 -10.40 4.63 18.48
C TYR A 590 -10.98 6.03 18.29
N ASN A 591 -10.69 6.68 17.15
CA ASN A 591 -11.20 8.00 16.80
C ASN A 591 -12.07 7.88 15.54
N PRO A 592 -13.38 7.67 15.66
CA PRO A 592 -14.27 7.65 14.51
C PRO A 592 -14.23 8.96 13.74
N ILE A 593 -14.58 8.90 12.46
CA ILE A 593 -14.71 10.06 11.58
C ILE A 593 -15.65 11.09 12.24
N PRO A 594 -15.31 12.40 12.27
CA PRO A 594 -16.21 13.43 12.78
C PRO A 594 -17.57 13.37 12.06
N LEU A 595 -18.68 13.57 12.80
CA LEU A 595 -20.05 13.37 12.28
C LEU A 595 -20.28 14.05 10.94
N GLU A 596 -19.84 15.30 10.79
CA GLU A 596 -20.06 16.10 9.58
C GLU A 596 -19.12 15.72 8.41
N SER A 597 -18.12 14.88 8.65
CA SER A 597 -17.11 14.54 7.65
C SER A 597 -17.39 13.24 6.89
N TYR A 598 -18.39 12.43 7.30
CA TYR A 598 -18.64 11.13 6.67
C TYR A 598 -18.90 11.22 5.16
N GLN A 599 -19.63 12.23 4.69
CA GLN A 599 -19.90 12.42 3.27
C GLN A 599 -18.64 12.76 2.47
N THR A 600 -17.79 13.65 3.02
CA THR A 600 -16.54 14.05 2.38
C THR A 600 -15.54 12.89 2.34
N GLU A 601 -15.35 12.19 3.45
CA GLU A 601 -14.45 11.05 3.55
C GLU A 601 -14.88 9.90 2.62
N LEU A 602 -16.18 9.61 2.54
CA LEU A 602 -16.70 8.60 1.62
C LEU A 602 -16.48 9.01 0.15
N ARG A 603 -16.72 10.28 -0.18
CA ARG A 603 -16.47 10.81 -1.53
C ARG A 603 -14.99 10.71 -1.91
N ASP A 604 -14.09 11.10 -1.02
CA ASP A 604 -12.64 11.01 -1.22
C ASP A 604 -12.16 9.56 -1.32
N PHE A 605 -12.79 8.65 -0.58
CA PHE A 605 -12.51 7.21 -0.69
C PHE A 605 -12.93 6.67 -2.06
N LEU A 606 -14.13 6.98 -2.51
CA LEU A 606 -14.66 6.51 -3.80
C LEU A 606 -13.99 7.18 -5.01
N ALA A 607 -13.49 8.42 -4.89
CA ALA A 607 -12.78 9.13 -5.96
C ALA A 607 -11.48 8.44 -6.41
N ARG A 608 -10.99 7.46 -5.66
CA ARG A 608 -9.83 6.62 -6.03
C ARG A 608 -10.20 5.47 -6.98
N ILE A 609 -11.49 5.21 -7.15
CA ILE A 609 -12.04 4.12 -7.95
C ILE A 609 -12.67 4.74 -9.21
N PRO A 610 -12.38 4.24 -10.42
CA PRO A 610 -13.01 4.74 -11.63
C PRO A 610 -14.54 4.74 -11.54
N GLU A 611 -15.18 5.83 -11.96
CA GLU A 611 -16.65 5.98 -11.88
C GLU A 611 -17.38 4.96 -12.75
N GLU A 612 -16.78 4.49 -13.83
CA GLU A 612 -17.32 3.51 -14.75
C GLU A 612 -17.28 2.08 -14.17
N ASP A 613 -16.37 1.81 -13.22
CA ASP A 613 -16.23 0.49 -12.60
C ASP A 613 -17.22 0.31 -11.45
N MET A 614 -18.44 -0.04 -11.82
CA MET A 614 -19.54 -0.21 -10.86
C MET A 614 -19.30 -1.31 -9.83
N GLU A 615 -18.63 -2.36 -10.19
CA GLU A 615 -18.33 -3.46 -9.27
C GLU A 615 -17.38 -2.99 -8.17
N GLN A 616 -16.32 -2.31 -8.54
CA GLN A 616 -15.39 -1.73 -7.59
C GLN A 616 -16.00 -0.59 -6.78
N GLN A 617 -16.85 0.26 -7.38
CA GLN A 617 -17.60 1.29 -6.66
C GLN A 617 -18.52 0.69 -5.58
N MET A 618 -19.27 -0.38 -5.92
CA MET A 618 -20.12 -1.08 -4.95
C MET A 618 -19.31 -1.78 -3.86
N GLU A 619 -18.15 -2.33 -4.20
CA GLU A 619 -17.24 -2.93 -3.22
C GLU A 619 -16.65 -1.87 -2.29
N GLY A 620 -16.23 -0.72 -2.83
CA GLY A 620 -15.71 0.42 -2.07
C GLY A 620 -16.70 0.95 -1.03
N LEU A 621 -17.98 1.08 -1.38
CA LEU A 621 -19.04 1.46 -0.43
C LEU A 621 -19.10 0.52 0.78
N ARG A 622 -18.99 -0.79 0.53
CA ARG A 622 -19.03 -1.81 1.59
C ARG A 622 -17.78 -1.80 2.45
N GLN A 623 -16.61 -1.67 1.83
CA GLN A 623 -15.35 -1.55 2.55
C GLN A 623 -15.35 -0.33 3.47
N PHE A 624 -15.75 0.84 2.97
CA PHE A 624 -15.87 2.05 3.79
C PHE A 624 -16.83 1.86 4.97
N LYS A 625 -17.99 1.22 4.73
CA LYS A 625 -18.92 0.88 5.81
C LYS A 625 -18.27 -0.03 6.86
N GLN A 626 -17.59 -1.11 6.44
CA GLN A 626 -16.96 -2.05 7.37
C GLN A 626 -15.87 -1.39 8.21
N ILE A 627 -15.03 -0.58 7.58
CA ILE A 627 -13.97 0.20 8.27
C ILE A 627 -14.61 1.14 9.31
N SER A 628 -15.63 1.90 8.92
CA SER A 628 -16.30 2.84 9.81
C SER A 628 -16.98 2.14 10.99
N ILE A 629 -17.66 1.01 10.75
CA ILE A 629 -18.30 0.21 11.81
C ILE A 629 -17.23 -0.33 12.78
N LEU A 630 -16.09 -0.81 12.29
CA LEU A 630 -15.00 -1.29 13.15
C LEU A 630 -14.48 -0.18 14.08
N ARG A 631 -14.24 1.01 13.54
CA ARG A 631 -13.77 2.18 14.32
C ARG A 631 -14.81 2.61 15.36
N ILE A 632 -16.08 2.69 14.98
CA ILE A 632 -17.18 3.02 15.92
C ILE A 632 -17.26 1.98 17.03
N ALA A 633 -17.22 0.68 16.68
CA ALA A 633 -17.32 -0.41 17.65
C ALA A 633 -16.08 -0.49 18.57
N ALA A 634 -14.88 -0.21 18.05
CA ALA A 634 -13.68 -0.13 18.87
C ALA A 634 -13.75 1.02 19.89
N ALA A 635 -14.24 2.20 19.47
CA ALA A 635 -14.44 3.35 20.35
C ALA A 635 -15.56 3.11 21.40
N ASP A 636 -16.63 2.40 21.04
CA ASP A 636 -17.71 1.96 21.94
C ASP A 636 -17.17 1.01 23.01
N ILE A 637 -16.44 -0.05 22.62
CA ILE A 637 -15.82 -1.01 23.54
C ILE A 637 -14.81 -0.33 24.47
N ALA A 638 -14.07 0.65 23.97
CA ALA A 638 -13.13 1.42 24.77
C ALA A 638 -13.81 2.40 25.74
N GLY A 639 -15.14 2.57 25.65
CA GLY A 639 -15.90 3.51 26.47
C GLY A 639 -15.68 4.99 26.11
N VAL A 640 -15.13 5.25 24.93
CA VAL A 640 -14.89 6.62 24.42
C VAL A 640 -16.20 7.27 23.95
N LEU A 641 -17.14 6.45 23.40
CA LEU A 641 -18.42 6.91 22.88
C LEU A 641 -19.59 6.46 23.77
N PRO A 642 -20.42 7.39 24.27
CA PRO A 642 -21.72 7.03 24.85
C PRO A 642 -22.66 6.45 23.77
N VAL A 643 -23.60 5.59 24.17
CA VAL A 643 -24.51 4.86 23.25
C VAL A 643 -25.25 5.76 22.25
N MET A 644 -25.68 6.96 22.67
CA MET A 644 -26.34 7.91 21.78
C MET A 644 -25.38 8.45 20.72
N LYS A 645 -24.13 8.65 21.06
CA LYS A 645 -23.09 9.05 20.09
C LYS A 645 -22.73 7.92 19.12
N VAL A 646 -22.70 6.68 19.60
CA VAL A 646 -22.57 5.50 18.72
C VAL A 646 -23.70 5.51 17.67
N SER A 647 -24.95 5.74 18.11
CA SER A 647 -26.09 5.80 17.21
C SER A 647 -26.04 6.99 16.25
N ASP A 648 -25.54 8.16 16.69
CA ASP A 648 -25.30 9.31 15.82
C ASP A 648 -24.32 8.90 14.69
N HIS A 649 -23.14 8.35 15.04
CA HIS A 649 -22.15 7.91 14.05
C HIS A 649 -22.69 6.88 13.06
N LEU A 650 -23.44 5.86 13.53
CA LEU A 650 -24.03 4.86 12.66
C LEU A 650 -25.07 5.47 11.71
N THR A 651 -25.82 6.49 12.18
CA THR A 651 -26.84 7.17 11.37
C THR A 651 -26.19 8.07 10.32
N TYR A 652 -25.19 8.89 10.69
CA TYR A 652 -24.47 9.73 9.73
C TYR A 652 -23.74 8.90 8.66
N LEU A 653 -23.17 7.76 9.05
CA LEU A 653 -22.58 6.81 8.12
C LEU A 653 -23.63 6.29 7.11
N ALA A 654 -24.83 5.92 7.60
CA ALA A 654 -25.89 5.44 6.74
C ALA A 654 -26.40 6.53 5.78
N GLU A 655 -26.51 7.78 6.24
CA GLU A 655 -26.90 8.92 5.41
C GLU A 655 -25.88 9.22 4.31
N ALA A 656 -24.60 9.22 4.64
CA ALA A 656 -23.52 9.39 3.66
C ALA A 656 -23.54 8.27 2.59
N ILE A 657 -23.79 7.03 3.01
CA ILE A 657 -23.95 5.90 2.09
C ILE A 657 -25.20 6.04 1.22
N VAL A 658 -26.34 6.47 1.78
CA VAL A 658 -27.57 6.72 1.00
C VAL A 658 -27.32 7.77 -0.08
N GLU A 659 -26.65 8.88 0.25
CA GLU A 659 -26.29 9.92 -0.73
C GLU A 659 -25.40 9.38 -1.84
N ALA A 660 -24.35 8.63 -1.51
CA ALA A 660 -23.44 8.04 -2.49
C ALA A 660 -24.15 7.03 -3.40
N VAL A 661 -25.02 6.17 -2.84
CA VAL A 661 -25.83 5.20 -3.59
C VAL A 661 -26.82 5.89 -4.52
N VAL A 662 -27.51 6.94 -4.06
CA VAL A 662 -28.41 7.74 -4.91
C VAL A 662 -27.63 8.37 -6.06
N SER A 663 -26.45 8.92 -5.78
CA SER A 663 -25.58 9.54 -6.79
C SER A 663 -25.12 8.55 -7.85
N GLN A 664 -24.67 7.36 -7.45
CA GLN A 664 -24.26 6.30 -8.37
C GLN A 664 -25.47 5.78 -9.20
N ALA A 665 -26.61 5.55 -8.56
CA ALA A 665 -27.82 5.11 -9.26
C ALA A 665 -28.31 6.17 -10.26
N TRP A 666 -28.25 7.45 -9.87
CA TRP A 666 -28.59 8.57 -10.75
C TRP A 666 -27.73 8.59 -12.01
N LEU A 667 -26.41 8.54 -11.85
CA LEU A 667 -25.46 8.54 -12.97
C LEU A 667 -25.78 7.42 -13.97
N GLN A 668 -26.10 6.22 -13.49
CA GLN A 668 -26.41 5.08 -14.35
C GLN A 668 -27.73 5.20 -15.08
N VAL A 669 -28.76 5.74 -14.42
CA VAL A 669 -30.09 5.87 -15.04
C VAL A 669 -30.08 7.06 -15.99
N SER A 670 -29.47 8.20 -15.62
CA SER A 670 -29.40 9.40 -16.46
C SER A 670 -28.49 9.21 -17.69
N SER A 671 -27.38 8.49 -17.57
CA SER A 671 -26.52 8.16 -18.72
C SER A 671 -27.24 7.33 -19.78
N LYS A 672 -28.25 6.53 -19.38
CA LYS A 672 -29.01 5.67 -20.29
C LYS A 672 -30.27 6.32 -20.86
N TYR A 673 -30.94 7.16 -20.09
CA TYR A 673 -32.26 7.70 -20.45
C TYR A 673 -32.31 9.23 -20.53
N GLY A 674 -31.22 9.92 -20.20
CA GLY A 674 -31.21 11.36 -19.98
C GLY A 674 -31.81 11.76 -18.66
N GLU A 675 -31.93 13.04 -18.39
CA GLU A 675 -32.54 13.58 -17.18
C GLU A 675 -33.99 14.04 -17.43
N PRO A 676 -34.86 14.00 -16.41
CA PRO A 676 -36.23 14.53 -16.52
C PRO A 676 -36.22 16.03 -16.86
N THR A 677 -36.93 16.43 -17.92
CA THR A 677 -36.86 17.79 -18.47
C THR A 677 -37.33 18.90 -17.52
N HIS A 678 -38.09 18.60 -16.47
CA HIS A 678 -38.46 19.59 -15.45
C HIS A 678 -37.31 20.00 -14.53
N LEU A 679 -36.19 19.33 -14.59
CA LEU A 679 -34.99 19.67 -13.85
C LEU A 679 -34.07 20.67 -14.60
N LYS A 680 -34.38 20.97 -15.88
CA LYS A 680 -33.66 22.01 -16.61
C LYS A 680 -33.76 23.32 -15.84
N ASP A 681 -32.64 23.95 -15.60
CA ASP A 681 -32.54 25.23 -14.88
C ASP A 681 -32.83 25.13 -13.36
N ARG A 682 -32.80 23.92 -12.78
CA ARG A 682 -32.92 23.70 -11.31
C ARG A 682 -31.71 23.00 -10.76
N ASP A 683 -31.26 23.46 -9.61
CA ASP A 683 -30.31 22.68 -8.81
C ASP A 683 -31.06 21.56 -8.09
N GLY A 684 -30.62 20.30 -8.30
CA GLY A 684 -31.17 19.15 -7.63
C GLY A 684 -31.70 18.07 -8.56
N ARG A 685 -32.14 16.97 -7.98
CA ARG A 685 -32.55 15.75 -8.71
C ARG A 685 -34.08 15.51 -8.69
N GLY A 686 -34.83 16.37 -8.03
CA GLY A 686 -36.25 16.15 -7.88
C GLY A 686 -36.62 14.84 -7.17
N PHE A 687 -35.76 14.30 -6.36
CA PHE A 687 -35.84 13.00 -5.69
C PHE A 687 -35.43 13.10 -4.23
N ALA A 688 -36.10 12.39 -3.36
CA ALA A 688 -35.78 12.35 -1.96
C ALA A 688 -35.98 10.96 -1.34
N VAL A 689 -35.23 10.72 -0.28
CA VAL A 689 -35.31 9.54 0.58
C VAL A 689 -35.72 9.98 1.97
N VAL A 690 -36.83 9.46 2.43
CA VAL A 690 -37.34 9.67 3.78
C VAL A 690 -36.98 8.47 4.64
N GLY A 691 -36.24 8.69 5.71
CA GLY A 691 -35.92 7.69 6.73
C GLY A 691 -37.01 7.63 7.80
N TYR A 692 -37.44 6.43 8.14
CA TYR A 692 -38.39 6.12 9.22
C TYR A 692 -37.72 5.36 10.35
N GLY A 693 -38.46 5.09 11.41
CA GLY A 693 -37.99 4.22 12.50
C GLY A 693 -36.68 4.66 13.12
N LYS A 694 -35.69 3.78 13.12
CA LYS A 694 -34.38 4.06 13.76
C LYS A 694 -33.54 5.08 12.97
N VAL A 695 -33.49 4.97 11.63
CA VAL A 695 -32.77 5.94 10.81
C VAL A 695 -33.40 7.33 10.85
N GLY A 696 -34.76 7.39 10.88
CA GLY A 696 -35.48 8.64 11.03
C GLY A 696 -35.25 9.31 12.39
N GLY A 697 -35.07 8.54 13.46
CA GLY A 697 -34.88 8.99 14.83
C GLY A 697 -33.40 9.17 15.27
N TRP A 698 -32.41 9.10 14.38
CA TRP A 698 -30.97 9.06 14.75
C TRP A 698 -30.61 7.96 15.74
N GLU A 699 -31.22 6.80 15.63
CA GLU A 699 -31.14 5.73 16.60
C GLU A 699 -30.71 4.39 16.01
N LEU A 700 -29.86 4.41 14.95
CA LEU A 700 -29.36 3.19 14.35
C LEU A 700 -28.46 2.41 15.32
N GLY A 701 -28.52 1.09 15.23
CA GLY A 701 -27.62 0.15 15.88
C GLY A 701 -26.82 -0.63 14.83
N TYR A 702 -25.83 -1.42 15.27
CA TYR A 702 -24.92 -2.15 14.39
C TYR A 702 -25.59 -3.04 13.34
N ASN A 703 -26.67 -3.70 13.70
CA ASN A 703 -27.41 -4.62 12.84
C ASN A 703 -28.77 -4.07 12.42
N SER A 704 -28.92 -2.75 12.31
CA SER A 704 -30.20 -2.13 11.89
C SER A 704 -30.35 -2.18 10.38
N ASP A 705 -31.56 -2.48 9.95
CA ASP A 705 -32.08 -2.25 8.61
C ASP A 705 -32.41 -0.76 8.40
N LEU A 706 -32.60 -0.35 7.16
CA LEU A 706 -33.02 0.99 6.77
C LEU A 706 -34.50 0.96 6.35
N ASP A 707 -35.35 1.53 7.21
CA ASP A 707 -36.74 1.81 6.88
C ASP A 707 -36.79 3.08 6.04
N ILE A 708 -36.97 3.00 4.71
CA ILE A 708 -36.93 4.17 3.83
C ILE A 708 -38.08 4.22 2.85
N VAL A 709 -38.46 5.42 2.49
CA VAL A 709 -39.53 5.71 1.49
C VAL A 709 -38.99 6.70 0.47
N PHE A 710 -39.30 6.47 -0.80
CA PHE A 710 -38.86 7.33 -1.90
C PHE A 710 -39.98 8.24 -2.34
N ILE A 711 -39.67 9.54 -2.53
CA ILE A 711 -40.60 10.54 -3.07
C ILE A 711 -39.93 11.35 -4.19
N HIS A 712 -40.75 11.90 -5.11
CA HIS A 712 -40.31 12.76 -6.18
C HIS A 712 -41.27 13.91 -6.43
N ASP A 713 -40.81 14.99 -7.11
CA ASP A 713 -41.64 16.14 -7.48
C ASP A 713 -41.94 16.22 -8.99
N CYS A 714 -41.73 15.14 -9.72
CA CYS A 714 -41.92 15.10 -11.17
C CYS A 714 -43.39 15.32 -11.54
N PRO A 715 -43.74 16.35 -12.32
CA PRO A 715 -45.07 16.56 -12.84
C PRO A 715 -45.55 15.42 -13.79
N VAL A 716 -46.85 15.36 -14.00
CA VAL A 716 -47.42 14.49 -15.04
C VAL A 716 -47.00 14.98 -16.42
N GLU A 717 -46.76 14.09 -17.38
CA GLU A 717 -46.39 14.43 -18.78
C GLU A 717 -44.94 14.94 -18.99
N VAL A 718 -44.06 14.75 -18.02
CA VAL A 718 -42.63 15.04 -18.18
C VAL A 718 -41.90 13.80 -18.70
N ASN A 719 -41.05 13.99 -19.73
CA ASN A 719 -40.15 12.94 -20.26
C ASN A 719 -38.70 13.32 -20.01
N THR A 720 -37.83 12.32 -20.13
CA THR A 720 -36.39 12.52 -20.10
C THR A 720 -35.85 13.03 -21.46
N ASP A 721 -34.70 13.71 -21.47
CA ASP A 721 -34.08 14.33 -22.63
C ASP A 721 -33.05 13.47 -23.36
N GLY A 722 -32.85 12.21 -22.97
CA GLY A 722 -31.87 11.31 -23.58
C GLY A 722 -32.34 10.69 -24.89
N GLU A 723 -31.44 10.01 -25.61
CA GLU A 723 -31.77 9.27 -26.85
C GLU A 723 -32.88 8.22 -26.65
N LYS A 724 -32.93 7.58 -25.49
CA LYS A 724 -33.99 6.64 -25.08
C LYS A 724 -34.89 7.31 -24.07
N SER A 725 -35.65 8.36 -24.52
CA SER A 725 -36.54 9.10 -23.67
C SER A 725 -37.60 8.19 -23.04
N ILE A 726 -37.86 8.36 -21.76
CA ILE A 726 -38.90 7.66 -20.99
C ILE A 726 -39.73 8.65 -20.17
N ASP A 727 -40.89 8.26 -19.74
CA ASP A 727 -41.70 9.02 -18.79
C ASP A 727 -40.95 9.30 -17.49
N GLY A 728 -41.07 10.51 -16.96
CA GLY A 728 -40.31 10.95 -15.75
C GLY A 728 -40.62 10.11 -14.52
N ARG A 729 -41.89 9.67 -14.34
CA ARG A 729 -42.25 8.76 -13.21
C ARG A 729 -41.57 7.39 -13.38
N GLN A 730 -41.51 6.91 -14.63
CA GLN A 730 -40.79 5.66 -14.92
C GLN A 730 -39.28 5.80 -14.68
N PHE A 731 -38.71 6.99 -14.93
CA PHE A 731 -37.33 7.29 -14.58
C PHE A 731 -37.08 7.13 -13.08
N TYR A 732 -37.87 7.78 -12.23
CA TYR A 732 -37.74 7.66 -10.77
C TYR A 732 -38.00 6.26 -10.22
N LEU A 733 -38.90 5.52 -10.83
CA LEU A 733 -39.13 4.10 -10.50
C LEU A 733 -37.87 3.27 -10.76
N ARG A 734 -37.22 3.47 -11.92
CA ARG A 734 -35.97 2.78 -12.26
C ARG A 734 -34.82 3.21 -11.34
N LEU A 735 -34.79 4.49 -10.97
CA LEU A 735 -33.82 5.01 -10.01
C LEU A 735 -33.92 4.29 -8.66
N ALA A 736 -35.14 4.22 -8.10
CA ALA A 736 -35.39 3.53 -6.83
C ALA A 736 -35.08 2.04 -6.90
N GLN A 737 -35.42 1.36 -7.99
CA GLN A 737 -35.07 -0.05 -8.21
C GLN A 737 -33.55 -0.23 -8.24
N ARG A 738 -32.84 0.71 -8.86
CA ARG A 738 -31.35 0.66 -8.91
C ARG A 738 -30.74 0.92 -7.56
N ILE A 739 -31.25 1.86 -6.78
CA ILE A 739 -30.84 2.12 -5.40
C ILE A 739 -30.98 0.85 -4.55
N ILE A 740 -32.16 0.20 -4.57
CA ILE A 740 -32.40 -1.05 -3.82
C ILE A 740 -31.43 -2.14 -4.28
N HIS A 741 -31.19 -2.26 -5.58
CA HIS A 741 -30.24 -3.23 -6.13
C HIS A 741 -28.82 -3.01 -5.59
N ILE A 742 -28.31 -1.75 -5.56
CA ILE A 742 -26.99 -1.44 -5.01
C ILE A 742 -26.91 -1.81 -3.53
N PHE A 743 -27.95 -1.54 -2.73
CA PHE A 743 -27.98 -1.90 -1.32
C PHE A 743 -27.97 -3.41 -1.07
N SER A 744 -28.79 -4.17 -1.82
CA SER A 744 -29.06 -5.58 -1.58
C SER A 744 -28.08 -6.54 -2.27
N THR A 745 -27.35 -6.08 -3.29
CA THR A 745 -26.37 -6.92 -4.00
C THR A 745 -25.25 -7.35 -3.05
N ARG A 746 -24.97 -8.65 -3.02
CA ARG A 746 -23.87 -9.21 -2.22
C ARG A 746 -22.57 -9.18 -3.03
N THR A 747 -21.55 -8.58 -2.47
CA THR A 747 -20.16 -8.58 -2.99
C THR A 747 -19.22 -9.34 -2.03
N ALA A 748 -17.93 -9.30 -2.26
CA ALA A 748 -16.90 -9.89 -1.38
C ALA A 748 -16.98 -9.32 0.04
N SER A 749 -17.24 -8.01 0.19
CA SER A 749 -17.43 -7.32 1.49
C SER A 749 -18.88 -7.37 2.03
N GLY A 750 -19.73 -8.24 1.49
CA GLY A 750 -21.10 -8.50 1.98
C GLY A 750 -22.19 -7.66 1.30
N ILE A 751 -23.27 -7.39 2.04
CA ILE A 751 -24.34 -6.47 1.63
C ILE A 751 -24.11 -5.09 2.25
N LEU A 752 -24.65 -4.06 1.60
CA LEU A 752 -24.50 -2.70 2.12
C LEU A 752 -25.44 -2.46 3.31
N TYR A 753 -26.75 -2.54 3.09
CA TYR A 753 -27.81 -2.55 4.13
C TYR A 753 -29.00 -3.38 3.66
N GLU A 754 -29.72 -3.96 4.61
CA GLU A 754 -31.08 -4.43 4.35
C GLU A 754 -32.01 -3.21 4.29
N VAL A 755 -32.86 -3.14 3.27
CA VAL A 755 -33.76 -2.00 3.03
C VAL A 755 -35.19 -2.44 3.13
N ASP A 756 -35.97 -1.81 4.01
CA ASP A 756 -37.43 -2.00 4.13
C ASP A 756 -38.14 -0.76 3.58
N THR A 757 -38.95 -0.99 2.56
CA THR A 757 -39.74 0.07 1.93
C THR A 757 -41.25 -0.07 2.22
N ARG A 758 -41.65 -0.93 3.18
CA ARG A 758 -43.09 -1.24 3.45
C ARG A 758 -43.87 -0.10 4.10
N LEU A 759 -43.22 0.93 4.64
CA LEU A 759 -43.83 2.14 5.20
C LEU A 759 -44.26 3.16 4.13
N ARG A 760 -44.09 2.82 2.83
CA ARG A 760 -44.58 3.67 1.74
C ARG A 760 -46.08 3.63 1.65
N PRO A 761 -46.75 4.66 1.02
CA PRO A 761 -48.21 4.68 0.80
C PRO A 761 -48.76 3.35 0.25
N SER A 762 -49.79 2.83 0.86
CA SER A 762 -50.43 1.53 0.56
C SER A 762 -49.49 0.31 0.75
N GLY A 763 -48.41 0.45 1.49
CA GLY A 763 -47.48 -0.64 1.83
C GLY A 763 -46.90 -1.37 0.62
N ALA A 764 -46.83 -2.71 0.69
CA ALA A 764 -46.26 -3.54 -0.38
C ALA A 764 -47.04 -3.47 -1.71
N SER A 765 -48.31 -3.10 -1.71
CA SER A 765 -49.16 -2.95 -2.91
C SER A 765 -49.05 -1.57 -3.56
N GLY A 766 -48.47 -0.56 -2.88
CA GLY A 766 -48.31 0.79 -3.39
C GLY A 766 -47.09 0.98 -4.32
N LEU A 767 -47.06 2.14 -4.98
CA LEU A 767 -45.95 2.54 -5.82
C LEU A 767 -44.61 2.58 -5.01
N LEU A 768 -43.54 2.11 -5.60
CA LEU A 768 -42.23 2.13 -4.95
C LEU A 768 -41.74 3.56 -4.70
N VAL A 769 -42.07 4.49 -5.59
CA VAL A 769 -41.79 5.93 -5.47
C VAL A 769 -43.07 6.69 -5.59
N SER A 770 -43.37 7.57 -4.68
CA SER A 770 -44.62 8.36 -4.66
C SER A 770 -44.34 9.81 -5.07
N PRO A 771 -45.17 10.41 -5.92
CA PRO A 771 -45.17 11.87 -6.08
C PRO A 771 -45.45 12.57 -4.73
N THR A 772 -44.83 13.72 -4.49
CA THR A 772 -45.01 14.47 -3.23
C THR A 772 -46.46 14.75 -2.90
N ASP A 773 -47.25 15.17 -3.91
CA ASP A 773 -48.68 15.47 -3.74
C ASP A 773 -49.51 14.21 -3.41
N ALA A 774 -49.17 13.08 -4.04
CA ALA A 774 -49.85 11.80 -3.75
C ALA A 774 -49.49 11.29 -2.34
N PHE A 775 -48.25 11.52 -1.88
CA PHE A 775 -47.83 11.21 -0.51
C PHE A 775 -48.63 12.05 0.51
N ASP A 776 -48.76 13.37 0.29
CA ASP A 776 -49.56 14.26 1.16
C ASP A 776 -51.06 13.85 1.16
N GLY A 777 -51.62 13.61 0.00
CA GLY A 777 -53.01 13.16 -0.14
C GLY A 777 -53.29 11.85 0.59
N TYR A 778 -52.41 10.86 0.44
CA TYR A 778 -52.53 9.57 1.13
C TYR A 778 -52.50 9.75 2.65
N GLN A 779 -51.50 10.50 3.15
CA GLN A 779 -51.37 10.75 4.58
C GLN A 779 -52.57 11.45 5.20
N ARG A 780 -53.29 12.30 4.45
CA ARG A 780 -54.52 13.00 4.92
C ARG A 780 -55.76 12.15 4.91
N GLN A 781 -55.89 11.27 3.92
CA GLN A 781 -57.20 10.66 3.61
C GLN A 781 -57.27 9.14 3.86
N GLU A 782 -56.14 8.43 3.69
CA GLU A 782 -56.11 6.98 3.65
C GLU A 782 -55.27 6.34 4.74
N ALA A 783 -54.27 7.07 5.25
CA ALA A 783 -53.30 6.51 6.19
C ALA A 783 -53.91 6.16 7.54
N TRP A 784 -53.50 5.03 8.10
CA TRP A 784 -53.92 4.54 9.40
C TRP A 784 -53.17 5.27 10.54
N THR A 785 -53.73 5.25 11.74
CA THR A 785 -53.11 5.83 12.93
C THR A 785 -51.69 5.32 13.18
N TRP A 786 -51.46 4.04 12.95
CA TRP A 786 -50.07 3.49 13.10
C TRP A 786 -49.10 4.03 12.07
N GLU A 787 -49.51 4.41 10.86
CA GLU A 787 -48.66 5.09 9.87
C GLU A 787 -48.32 6.51 10.31
N HIS A 788 -49.31 7.22 10.94
CA HIS A 788 -49.05 8.51 11.57
C HIS A 788 -48.10 8.39 12.78
N GLN A 789 -48.14 7.28 13.55
CA GLN A 789 -47.18 6.99 14.59
C GLN A 789 -45.76 6.83 13.98
N ALA A 790 -45.67 6.06 12.90
CA ALA A 790 -44.39 5.92 12.20
C ALA A 790 -43.89 7.27 11.66
N LEU A 791 -44.76 8.15 11.17
CA LEU A 791 -44.45 9.48 10.66
C LEU A 791 -43.85 10.42 11.75
N VAL A 792 -44.16 10.20 13.04
CA VAL A 792 -43.55 10.93 14.14
C VAL A 792 -42.03 10.75 14.10
N ARG A 793 -41.57 9.57 13.76
CA ARG A 793 -40.13 9.21 13.68
C ARG A 793 -39.58 9.24 12.25
N ALA A 794 -40.19 10.06 11.38
CA ALA A 794 -39.76 10.21 10.00
C ALA A 794 -39.01 11.54 9.78
N ARG A 795 -37.99 11.51 8.98
CA ARG A 795 -37.29 12.70 8.48
C ARG A 795 -36.67 12.43 7.11
N MET A 796 -36.44 13.48 6.35
CA MET A 796 -35.75 13.34 5.09
C MET A 796 -34.23 13.16 5.39
N ILE A 797 -33.66 12.11 4.83
CA ILE A 797 -32.24 11.77 4.97
C ILE A 797 -31.42 12.09 3.72
N TYR A 798 -32.09 12.25 2.58
CA TYR A 798 -31.54 12.73 1.32
C TYR A 798 -32.63 13.44 0.53
N GLY A 799 -32.29 14.57 -0.12
CA GLY A 799 -33.21 15.25 -1.04
C GLY A 799 -32.94 16.73 -1.19
N ASP A 800 -33.50 17.31 -2.23
CA ASP A 800 -33.36 18.73 -2.57
C ASP A 800 -34.11 19.61 -1.55
N ALA A 801 -33.64 20.84 -1.37
CA ALA A 801 -34.26 21.78 -0.41
C ALA A 801 -35.75 22.01 -0.58
N PRO A 802 -36.32 22.14 -1.81
CA PRO A 802 -37.78 22.23 -2.02
C PRO A 802 -38.53 21.00 -1.54
N LEU A 803 -38.01 19.79 -1.82
CA LEU A 803 -38.63 18.54 -1.37
C LEU A 803 -38.54 18.38 0.14
N GLN A 804 -37.41 18.80 0.73
CA GLN A 804 -37.22 18.80 2.18
C GLN A 804 -38.28 19.68 2.87
N GLN A 805 -38.50 20.88 2.35
CA GLN A 805 -39.51 21.80 2.88
C GLN A 805 -40.92 21.26 2.70
N ALA A 806 -41.23 20.68 1.51
CA ALA A 806 -42.54 20.08 1.23
C ALA A 806 -42.85 18.94 2.20
N PHE A 807 -41.92 18.00 2.38
CA PHE A 807 -42.06 16.88 3.31
C PHE A 807 -42.22 17.38 4.77
N ALA A 808 -41.39 18.33 5.19
CA ALA A 808 -41.48 18.89 6.52
C ALA A 808 -42.83 19.54 6.79
N ASN A 809 -43.37 20.25 5.81
CA ASN A 809 -44.71 20.85 5.88
C ASN A 809 -45.80 19.79 5.96
N THR A 810 -45.79 18.78 5.08
CA THR A 810 -46.75 17.66 5.11
C THR A 810 -46.66 16.96 6.46
N ARG A 811 -45.48 16.55 6.91
CA ARG A 811 -45.29 15.89 8.22
C ARG A 811 -45.89 16.74 9.36
N HIS A 812 -45.51 18.02 9.41
CA HIS A 812 -46.00 18.93 10.44
C HIS A 812 -47.51 19.03 10.44
N GLN A 813 -48.15 19.25 9.28
CA GLN A 813 -49.61 19.38 9.15
C GLN A 813 -50.33 18.10 9.56
N ILE A 814 -49.86 16.93 9.11
CA ILE A 814 -50.44 15.63 9.45
C ILE A 814 -50.35 15.34 10.95
N LEU A 815 -49.19 15.62 11.56
CA LEU A 815 -49.02 15.39 13.00
C LEU A 815 -49.87 16.35 13.85
N CYS A 816 -50.13 17.57 13.37
CA CYS A 816 -51.03 18.56 14.03
C CYS A 816 -52.50 18.39 13.75
N LEU A 817 -52.95 17.36 13.01
CA LEU A 817 -54.40 17.11 12.82
C LEU A 817 -55.07 16.89 14.17
N PRO A 818 -56.30 17.47 14.39
CA PRO A 818 -57.04 17.19 15.58
C PRO A 818 -57.52 15.73 15.56
N ARG A 819 -57.38 15.05 16.71
CA ARG A 819 -57.73 13.64 16.86
C ARG A 819 -58.64 13.48 18.07
N GLU A 820 -59.61 12.58 17.93
CA GLU A 820 -60.45 12.17 19.07
C GLU A 820 -59.59 11.33 20.02
N GLU A 821 -59.51 11.78 21.27
CA GLU A 821 -58.63 11.19 22.27
C GLU A 821 -58.88 9.71 22.48
N HIS A 822 -60.16 9.35 22.72
CA HIS A 822 -60.52 7.96 23.03
C HIS A 822 -60.20 7.02 21.89
N LYS A 823 -60.51 7.43 20.65
CA LYS A 823 -60.22 6.66 19.43
C LYS A 823 -58.71 6.49 19.21
N LEU A 824 -57.96 7.59 19.32
CA LEU A 824 -56.49 7.56 19.18
C LEU A 824 -55.86 6.60 20.19
N LYS A 825 -56.25 6.73 21.47
CA LYS A 825 -55.76 5.86 22.54
C LYS A 825 -56.08 4.39 22.26
N GLN A 826 -57.33 4.07 21.88
CA GLN A 826 -57.74 2.69 21.58
C GLN A 826 -56.93 2.10 20.43
N GLU A 827 -56.75 2.82 19.33
CA GLU A 827 -56.03 2.37 18.14
C GLU A 827 -54.52 2.14 18.44
N VAL A 828 -53.89 2.99 19.24
CA VAL A 828 -52.48 2.84 19.64
C VAL A 828 -52.31 1.61 20.55
N VAL A 829 -53.19 1.42 21.51
CA VAL A 829 -53.15 0.26 22.45
C VAL A 829 -53.39 -1.04 21.68
N GLU A 830 -54.40 -1.10 20.81
CA GLU A 830 -54.70 -2.28 19.98
C GLU A 830 -53.51 -2.65 19.10
N MET A 831 -52.89 -1.67 18.46
CA MET A 831 -51.70 -1.91 17.62
C MET A 831 -50.55 -2.46 18.43
N ARG A 832 -50.31 -1.92 19.65
CA ARG A 832 -49.26 -2.41 20.53
C ARG A 832 -49.48 -3.84 21.00
N ILE A 833 -50.73 -4.20 21.31
CA ILE A 833 -51.09 -5.58 21.68
C ILE A 833 -50.86 -6.51 20.49
N LYS A 834 -51.30 -6.17 19.29
CA LYS A 834 -51.08 -6.96 18.08
C LYS A 834 -49.60 -7.19 17.81
N MET A 835 -48.75 -6.15 17.97
CA MET A 835 -47.32 -6.30 17.83
C MET A 835 -46.69 -7.23 18.88
N ARG A 836 -47.13 -7.14 20.13
CA ARG A 836 -46.64 -7.98 21.21
C ARG A 836 -47.01 -9.46 20.99
N ASP A 837 -48.24 -9.73 20.52
CA ASP A 837 -48.70 -11.10 20.24
C ASP A 837 -47.99 -11.75 19.07
N HIS A 838 -47.58 -10.94 18.05
CA HIS A 838 -46.86 -11.44 16.87
C HIS A 838 -45.37 -11.61 17.10
N LEU A 839 -44.71 -10.73 17.88
CA LEU A 839 -43.25 -10.66 18.05
C LEU A 839 -42.77 -11.13 19.43
N GLY A 840 -43.68 -11.30 20.40
CA GLY A 840 -43.38 -11.68 21.77
C GLY A 840 -43.38 -13.19 21.97
N GLY A 841 -42.20 -13.78 22.22
CA GLY A 841 -42.08 -15.14 22.73
C GLY A 841 -41.66 -15.10 24.18
N LYS A 842 -42.58 -15.32 25.15
CA LYS A 842 -42.19 -15.37 26.59
C LYS A 842 -41.23 -16.51 26.83
N LYS A 843 -39.94 -16.20 27.10
CA LYS A 843 -38.98 -17.14 27.71
C LYS A 843 -39.08 -17.01 29.22
N ALA A 844 -39.36 -18.10 29.91
CA ALA A 844 -39.45 -18.08 31.37
C ALA A 844 -38.17 -17.55 32.03
N GLY A 845 -38.28 -16.59 32.97
CA GLY A 845 -37.18 -15.95 33.67
C GLY A 845 -36.31 -14.96 32.84
N ARG A 846 -36.80 -14.58 31.64
CA ARG A 846 -36.12 -13.62 30.77
C ARG A 846 -37.01 -12.44 30.40
N PHE A 847 -36.43 -11.24 30.31
CA PHE A 847 -37.05 -10.01 29.86
C PHE A 847 -36.51 -9.59 28.50
N MET A 848 -37.41 -9.49 27.50
CA MET A 848 -37.09 -9.01 26.16
C MET A 848 -37.05 -7.49 26.15
N LEU A 849 -35.90 -6.86 26.21
CA LEU A 849 -35.71 -5.40 26.32
C LEU A 849 -36.56 -4.60 25.30
N LYS A 850 -36.81 -5.16 24.12
CA LYS A 850 -37.56 -4.48 23.07
C LYS A 850 -39.07 -4.73 23.15
N GLN A 851 -39.51 -5.97 23.33
CA GLN A 851 -40.89 -6.37 23.05
C GLN A 851 -41.77 -6.54 24.29
N ASP A 852 -41.19 -6.88 25.44
CA ASP A 852 -41.97 -7.11 26.64
C ASP A 852 -42.56 -5.82 27.22
N GLU A 853 -43.54 -5.99 28.13
CA GLU A 853 -44.16 -4.90 28.83
C GLU A 853 -43.15 -4.09 29.68
N GLY A 854 -43.18 -2.78 29.51
CA GLY A 854 -42.22 -1.89 30.11
C GLY A 854 -40.89 -1.82 29.35
N GLY A 855 -40.82 -2.38 28.11
CA GLY A 855 -39.63 -2.32 27.26
C GLY A 855 -39.62 -1.09 26.32
N ILE A 856 -38.58 -1.07 25.45
CA ILE A 856 -38.31 0.07 24.53
C ILE A 856 -39.51 0.41 23.64
N THR A 857 -40.25 -0.60 23.11
CA THR A 857 -41.39 -0.36 22.24
C THR A 857 -42.51 0.36 22.95
N ASP A 858 -42.72 0.12 24.25
CA ASP A 858 -43.71 0.85 25.02
C ASP A 858 -43.35 2.33 25.18
N ILE A 859 -42.09 2.62 25.38
CA ILE A 859 -41.54 4.00 25.45
C ILE A 859 -41.72 4.73 24.10
N GLU A 860 -41.45 4.03 22.99
CA GLU A 860 -41.59 4.58 21.64
C GLU A 860 -43.07 4.87 21.31
N PHE A 861 -43.97 3.96 21.64
CA PHE A 861 -45.40 4.14 21.45
C PHE A 861 -45.98 5.27 22.30
N LEU A 862 -45.48 5.40 23.53
CA LEU A 862 -45.88 6.48 24.42
C LEU A 862 -45.43 7.85 23.87
N ALA A 863 -44.18 7.97 23.42
CA ALA A 863 -43.66 9.18 22.78
C ALA A 863 -44.48 9.57 21.55
N GLN A 864 -44.79 8.59 20.66
CA GLN A 864 -45.58 8.80 19.45
C GLN A 864 -47.03 9.20 19.78
N TYR A 865 -47.65 8.52 20.73
CA TYR A 865 -48.99 8.87 21.19
C TYR A 865 -49.10 10.30 21.73
N LEU A 866 -48.16 10.70 22.59
CA LEU A 866 -48.15 12.03 23.18
C LEU A 866 -47.97 13.14 22.13
N VAL A 867 -47.07 12.92 21.16
CA VAL A 867 -46.90 13.83 20.01
C VAL A 867 -48.24 13.95 19.24
N LEU A 868 -48.83 12.84 18.83
CA LEU A 868 -50.11 12.84 18.06
C LEU A 868 -51.26 13.46 18.82
N ARG A 869 -51.31 13.30 20.13
CA ARG A 869 -52.35 13.81 21.01
C ARG A 869 -52.26 15.33 21.20
N PHE A 870 -51.04 15.87 21.44
CA PHE A 870 -50.86 17.24 21.89
C PHE A 870 -50.38 18.19 20.79
N SER A 871 -49.93 17.72 19.64
CA SER A 871 -49.36 18.58 18.58
C SER A 871 -50.39 19.54 17.97
N HIS A 872 -51.68 19.23 18.00
CA HIS A 872 -52.71 20.16 17.55
C HIS A 872 -52.75 21.45 18.37
N GLN A 873 -52.54 21.32 19.67
CA GLN A 873 -52.50 22.45 20.58
C GLN A 873 -51.10 23.07 20.69
N GLN A 874 -50.07 22.27 20.54
CA GLN A 874 -48.64 22.65 20.67
C GLN A 874 -47.85 22.15 19.46
N PRO A 875 -47.89 22.84 18.31
CA PRO A 875 -47.28 22.41 17.06
C PRO A 875 -45.78 22.18 17.14
N LYS A 876 -45.07 22.82 18.08
CA LYS A 876 -43.65 22.65 18.30
C LYS A 876 -43.23 21.25 18.71
N LEU A 877 -44.18 20.41 19.21
CA LEU A 877 -43.91 19.01 19.56
C LEU A 877 -43.55 18.14 18.35
N THR A 878 -43.87 18.58 17.14
CA THR A 878 -43.54 17.87 15.90
C THR A 878 -42.12 18.05 15.44
N ARG A 879 -41.32 18.90 16.12
CA ARG A 879 -39.96 19.30 15.67
C ARG A 879 -38.99 18.12 15.59
N TRP A 880 -39.02 17.26 16.60
CA TRP A 880 -38.08 16.19 16.77
C TRP A 880 -38.65 14.84 16.36
N SER A 881 -37.78 13.94 15.94
CA SER A 881 -38.12 12.56 15.54
C SER A 881 -37.47 11.49 16.44
N ASP A 882 -36.50 11.85 17.29
CA ASP A 882 -35.89 10.95 18.27
C ASP A 882 -36.61 11.01 19.62
N ASN A 883 -36.64 9.87 20.32
CA ASN A 883 -37.42 9.74 21.56
C ASN A 883 -36.90 10.65 22.68
N VAL A 884 -35.58 10.83 22.82
CA VAL A 884 -34.99 11.65 23.90
C VAL A 884 -35.44 13.10 23.76
N ARG A 885 -35.29 13.69 22.56
CA ARG A 885 -35.69 15.07 22.29
C ARG A 885 -37.20 15.25 22.29
N ILE A 886 -38.00 14.19 21.96
CA ILE A 886 -39.46 14.21 22.10
C ILE A 886 -39.80 14.35 23.57
N PHE A 887 -39.26 13.55 24.49
CA PHE A 887 -39.53 13.68 25.93
C PHE A 887 -39.05 15.02 26.50
N GLU A 888 -37.89 15.50 26.10
CA GLU A 888 -37.44 16.83 26.42
C GLU A 888 -38.41 17.93 25.93
N SER A 889 -38.90 17.80 24.72
CA SER A 889 -39.90 18.71 24.17
C SER A 889 -41.23 18.67 24.95
N LEU A 890 -41.72 17.47 25.29
CA LEU A 890 -42.94 17.30 26.11
C LEU A 890 -42.78 17.91 27.50
N MET A 891 -41.62 17.78 28.10
CA MET A 891 -41.29 18.45 29.39
C MET A 891 -41.30 19.96 29.23
N ASN A 892 -40.54 20.51 28.27
CA ASN A 892 -40.45 21.96 28.06
C ASN A 892 -41.78 22.64 27.74
N HIS A 893 -42.74 21.89 27.16
CA HIS A 893 -44.10 22.38 26.85
C HIS A 893 -45.11 21.99 27.93
N GLN A 894 -44.67 21.53 29.12
CA GLN A 894 -45.51 21.20 30.27
C GLN A 894 -46.56 20.13 30.02
N VAL A 895 -46.39 19.26 29.04
CA VAL A 895 -47.26 18.09 28.81
C VAL A 895 -46.91 16.99 29.83
N MET A 896 -45.63 16.86 30.18
CA MET A 896 -45.13 15.84 31.10
C MET A 896 -44.30 16.51 32.23
N SER A 897 -44.31 15.91 33.40
CA SER A 897 -43.42 16.39 34.47
C SER A 897 -41.94 16.10 34.15
N GLU A 898 -41.04 16.94 34.65
CA GLU A 898 -39.61 16.75 34.54
C GLU A 898 -39.17 15.37 35.04
N SER A 899 -39.59 14.97 36.21
CA SER A 899 -39.26 13.65 36.79
C SER A 899 -39.65 12.47 35.90
N GLN A 900 -40.82 12.56 35.26
CA GLN A 900 -41.33 11.50 34.39
C GLN A 900 -40.57 11.46 33.05
N ALA A 901 -40.30 12.64 32.44
CA ALA A 901 -39.54 12.73 31.20
C ALA A 901 -38.11 12.19 31.38
N LEU A 902 -37.45 12.58 32.46
CA LEU A 902 -36.12 12.09 32.82
C LEU A 902 -36.09 10.57 33.08
N ALA A 903 -37.11 10.04 33.80
CA ALA A 903 -37.21 8.60 34.10
C ALA A 903 -37.37 7.77 32.80
N LEU A 904 -38.22 8.21 31.86
CA LEU A 904 -38.42 7.55 30.59
C LEU A 904 -37.17 7.64 29.68
N THR A 905 -36.55 8.80 29.65
CA THR A 905 -35.29 8.98 28.92
C THR A 905 -34.20 8.08 29.48
N HIS A 906 -34.08 7.97 30.79
CA HIS A 906 -33.08 7.13 31.44
C HIS A 906 -33.36 5.64 31.19
N ALA A 907 -34.60 5.20 31.31
CA ALA A 907 -35.02 3.84 30.99
C ALA A 907 -34.70 3.50 29.54
N TYR A 908 -35.01 4.40 28.62
CA TYR A 908 -34.77 4.24 27.18
C TYR A 908 -33.27 4.10 26.86
N THR A 909 -32.45 5.03 27.36
CA THR A 909 -31.00 5.03 27.10
C THR A 909 -30.29 3.81 27.73
N ASN A 910 -30.65 3.41 28.94
CA ASN A 910 -30.10 2.25 29.61
C ASN A 910 -30.42 0.94 28.89
N MET A 911 -31.67 0.76 28.47
CA MET A 911 -32.08 -0.42 27.71
C MET A 911 -31.43 -0.47 26.34
N ARG A 912 -31.24 0.67 25.69
CA ARG A 912 -30.53 0.75 24.40
C ARG A 912 -29.05 0.42 24.56
N ASP A 913 -28.38 0.97 25.59
CA ASP A 913 -26.99 0.64 25.91
C ASP A 913 -26.81 -0.89 26.07
N GLN A 914 -27.74 -1.50 26.82
CA GLN A 914 -27.71 -2.96 26.98
C GLN A 914 -27.91 -3.71 25.67
N ILE A 915 -28.79 -3.25 24.76
CA ILE A 915 -28.98 -3.87 23.45
C ILE A 915 -27.70 -3.73 22.61
N HIS A 916 -27.04 -2.55 22.60
CA HIS A 916 -25.79 -2.36 21.87
C HIS A 916 -24.68 -3.29 22.40
N ARG A 917 -24.51 -3.40 23.70
CA ARG A 917 -23.53 -4.33 24.32
C ARG A 917 -23.81 -5.78 23.94
N ARG A 918 -25.12 -6.19 23.97
CA ARG A 918 -25.50 -7.55 23.59
C ARG A 918 -25.29 -7.82 22.10
N ASN A 919 -25.49 -6.84 21.24
CA ASN A 919 -25.16 -6.95 19.81
C ASN A 919 -23.66 -7.16 19.60
N LEU A 920 -22.80 -6.41 20.30
CA LEU A 920 -21.34 -6.60 20.27
C LEU A 920 -20.93 -8.00 20.73
N LEU A 921 -21.73 -8.61 21.62
CA LEU A 921 -21.54 -9.97 22.12
C LEU A 921 -22.25 -11.06 21.31
N ASN A 922 -22.88 -10.72 20.16
CA ASN A 922 -23.71 -11.62 19.35
C ASN A 922 -24.79 -12.34 20.17
N GLN A 923 -25.36 -11.66 21.18
CA GLN A 923 -26.39 -12.20 22.05
C GLN A 923 -27.76 -11.59 21.74
N SER A 924 -28.83 -12.36 21.99
CA SER A 924 -30.20 -11.87 21.85
C SER A 924 -30.49 -10.71 22.81
N ALA A 925 -31.39 -9.80 22.45
CA ALA A 925 -31.76 -8.61 23.23
C ALA A 925 -32.69 -8.95 24.42
N ASP A 926 -32.37 -10.00 25.20
CA ASP A 926 -33.09 -10.45 26.37
C ASP A 926 -32.14 -10.53 27.59
N VAL A 927 -32.60 -10.11 28.73
CA VAL A 927 -31.86 -10.10 30.01
C VAL A 927 -32.58 -10.95 31.07
N ARG A 928 -31.96 -11.19 32.23
CA ARG A 928 -32.63 -11.84 33.35
C ARG A 928 -33.79 -10.97 33.82
N ASP A 929 -34.93 -11.59 34.20
CA ASP A 929 -36.13 -10.85 34.61
C ASP A 929 -35.91 -9.97 35.86
N SER A 930 -34.87 -10.23 36.62
CA SER A 930 -34.44 -9.42 37.77
C SER A 930 -33.70 -8.13 37.40
N GLN A 931 -33.37 -7.90 36.10
CA GLN A 931 -32.70 -6.71 35.63
C GLN A 931 -33.72 -5.68 35.10
N PHE A 932 -33.38 -4.40 35.15
CA PHE A 932 -34.24 -3.30 34.70
C PHE A 932 -35.61 -3.22 35.39
N VAL A 933 -35.77 -3.74 36.59
CA VAL A 933 -37.08 -3.78 37.31
C VAL A 933 -37.60 -2.36 37.55
N VAL A 934 -36.74 -1.45 38.00
CA VAL A 934 -37.14 -0.04 38.27
C VAL A 934 -37.52 0.69 36.99
N GLU A 935 -36.72 0.57 35.95
CA GLU A 935 -37.00 1.18 34.64
C GLU A 935 -38.28 0.64 34.05
N ARG A 936 -38.52 -0.69 34.11
CA ARG A 936 -39.75 -1.30 33.63
C ARG A 936 -41.00 -0.79 34.39
N GLU A 937 -40.92 -0.73 35.71
CA GLU A 937 -42.02 -0.19 36.55
C GLU A 937 -42.35 1.25 36.21
N GLN A 938 -41.33 2.09 35.99
CA GLN A 938 -41.50 3.49 35.58
C GLN A 938 -42.20 3.60 34.22
N VAL A 939 -41.81 2.78 33.25
CA VAL A 939 -42.42 2.73 31.92
C VAL A 939 -43.87 2.24 32.00
N ILE A 940 -44.16 1.18 32.78
CA ILE A 940 -45.52 0.64 32.99
C ILE A 940 -46.42 1.67 33.68
N GLN A 941 -45.91 2.37 34.68
CA GLN A 941 -46.66 3.43 35.36
C GLN A 941 -47.01 4.58 34.39
N ALA A 942 -46.03 5.02 33.58
CA ALA A 942 -46.28 6.05 32.57
C ALA A 942 -47.30 5.55 31.51
N TRP A 943 -47.19 4.28 31.06
CA TRP A 943 -48.16 3.68 30.14
C TRP A 943 -49.54 3.65 30.74
N GLN A 944 -49.73 3.21 31.98
CA GLN A 944 -51.00 3.19 32.67
C GLN A 944 -51.60 4.59 32.84
N GLN A 945 -50.82 5.58 33.11
CA GLN A 945 -51.26 6.96 33.26
C GLN A 945 -51.80 7.54 31.94
N TRP A 946 -51.14 7.26 30.81
CA TRP A 946 -51.46 7.90 29.53
C TRP A 946 -52.33 7.06 28.60
N LEU A 947 -52.12 5.75 28.64
CA LEU A 947 -52.76 4.79 27.74
C LEU A 947 -53.55 3.68 28.47
N GLY A 948 -53.59 3.68 29.78
CA GLY A 948 -54.36 2.76 30.64
C GLY A 948 -55.85 3.03 30.78
#